data_57a5211081df0ceceb88166815a5bf48
#
_entry.id   57a5211081df0ceceb88166815a5bf48
#
_cell.length_a   1.000
_cell.length_b   1.000
_cell.length_c   1.000
_cell.angle_alpha   90.00
_cell.angle_beta   90.00
_cell.angle_gamma   90.00
#
_symmetry.space_group_name_H-M   'P 1'
#
loop_
_entity.id
_entity.type
_entity.pdbx_description
1 polymer ?
#
loop_
_entity_poly.entity_id
_entity_poly.type
_entity_poly.pdbx_seq_one_letter_code
_entity_poly.pdbx_strand_id
1 'polypeptide(L)'
;MSRKHYKPLLLGLLTAAVAGVVSAQSTTPPDKDAAFRQGIPAAASKHQAGLPGGIVTLHTPGADRSGYTRTPIKHVILLIGENRTFDHVFATYTPPRGQTINNLLSEGIVNADGTPGPNVAKARQWQASQTGTYTNAPTHTSPFATLPSMNTGGAPTQAPFSSAAQAQSIEPALPSDAYEQLAEGGTGLPNKVIDTRFPTKLANAPVDMHASLSYNDYANSPVHRFFQMWQQLDCSMQSATATNPSGCRADLFPWVETTLGAGNNGAKQPANFTDQSTGEGSTAMQFLNVAKGDAPYFAELAKTYTLSDNFHQSVMGGTGANHIMLGYGNPIFYADANGNPIAPPINQIENPNSQPGTNNWWIQDGYGGGSYVNCADDTQPGVAALKGYLGSLPYRTFRGTDCKPGAYYLVNNYNPGYMGDGTPAPLGSTQFTIPPTKQDNIALLLSKHNVSWKYYGEGWGGGKENGEAGTFCNICDPFLYSTQIMTNPTLRANNQDINDLYTDIQNGTLPAVSIAKPDGILDGHPASSKLELFEGYVKKIVDMAKANPKVWNDTVIMVAMDEGGGYYDSGYVQPIDFFGDGTRIPLLVISKYSQGGRVVHTYYDHVSFDKFVEANWGLDATISPRSRDNLPNPIALRRNPYVPVNAPAIGNLMDMFDFSRGPWSAAAVQDGQQN
;
A
#
# COMPACT_ATOMS: atom_id res chain seq x y z
N MET A 1 -26.61 -43.56 10.21
CA MET A 1 -25.24 -42.99 10.20
C MET A 1 -25.24 -41.88 9.16
N SER A 2 -25.46 -40.64 9.62
CA SER A 2 -25.64 -39.45 8.80
C SER A 2 -24.32 -38.69 8.79
N ARG A 3 -23.70 -38.54 7.63
CA ARG A 3 -22.53 -37.65 7.45
C ARG A 3 -23.02 -36.22 7.54
N LYS A 4 -22.66 -35.54 8.63
CA LYS A 4 -22.77 -34.09 8.72
C LYS A 4 -21.63 -33.47 7.93
N HIS A 5 -21.95 -32.77 6.86
CA HIS A 5 -21.03 -31.89 6.16
C HIS A 5 -20.76 -30.67 7.05
N TYR A 6 -19.56 -30.54 7.53
CA TYR A 6 -19.06 -29.28 8.06
C TYR A 6 -18.73 -28.39 6.86
N LYS A 7 -19.51 -27.31 6.71
CA LYS A 7 -19.10 -26.19 5.88
C LYS A 7 -18.00 -25.45 6.64
N PRO A 8 -16.92 -25.00 5.97
CA PRO A 8 -16.00 -24.07 6.60
C PRO A 8 -16.76 -22.81 7.00
N LEU A 9 -16.49 -22.31 8.20
CA LEU A 9 -16.94 -20.99 8.62
C LEU A 9 -16.19 -19.99 7.71
N LEU A 10 -16.88 -19.49 6.70
CA LEU A 10 -16.46 -18.26 6.05
C LEU A 10 -16.32 -17.20 7.15
N LEU A 11 -15.17 -16.60 7.24
CA LEU A 11 -15.01 -15.28 7.86
C LEU A 11 -15.86 -14.33 7.02
N GLY A 12 -17.15 -14.27 7.32
CA GLY A 12 -18.07 -13.37 6.64
C GLY A 12 -17.67 -11.95 7.00
N LEU A 13 -17.11 -11.23 6.04
CA LEU A 13 -17.23 -9.79 6.00
C LEU A 13 -18.71 -9.46 6.11
N LEU A 14 -19.15 -9.04 7.28
CA LEU A 14 -20.50 -8.62 7.54
C LEU A 14 -20.77 -7.33 6.77
N THR A 15 -21.29 -7.46 5.56
CA THR A 15 -21.98 -6.37 4.87
C THR A 15 -23.33 -6.16 5.53
N ALA A 16 -23.41 -5.26 6.49
CA ALA A 16 -24.66 -4.77 6.98
C ALA A 16 -25.18 -3.68 6.03
N ALA A 17 -26.08 -4.06 5.13
CA ALA A 17 -26.82 -3.12 4.31
C ALA A 17 -27.85 -2.38 5.17
N VAL A 18 -27.77 -1.06 5.23
CA VAL A 18 -28.87 -0.21 5.69
C VAL A 18 -29.40 0.55 4.47
N ALA A 19 -30.59 0.20 4.05
CA ALA A 19 -31.34 0.92 3.02
C ALA A 19 -31.96 2.19 3.62
N GLY A 20 -31.56 3.34 3.09
CA GLY A 20 -32.26 4.60 3.30
C GLY A 20 -32.24 5.39 2.00
N VAL A 21 -33.39 5.43 1.33
CA VAL A 21 -33.56 6.15 0.06
C VAL A 21 -33.82 7.64 0.37
N VAL A 22 -32.93 8.51 -0.09
CA VAL A 22 -33.26 9.91 -0.33
C VAL A 22 -32.74 10.27 -1.72
N SER A 23 -33.65 10.53 -2.63
CA SER A 23 -33.35 11.00 -3.98
C SER A 23 -33.17 12.53 -3.98
N ALA A 24 -31.98 12.99 -4.35
CA ALA A 24 -31.78 14.37 -4.76
C ALA A 24 -31.14 14.37 -6.17
N GLN A 25 -31.84 14.97 -7.12
CA GLN A 25 -31.34 15.23 -8.47
C GLN A 25 -30.29 16.36 -8.40
N SER A 26 -29.08 16.11 -8.90
CA SER A 26 -28.06 17.13 -9.10
C SER A 26 -28.08 17.57 -10.56
N THR A 27 -28.24 18.85 -10.78
CA THR A 27 -28.04 19.52 -12.07
C THR A 27 -26.56 19.84 -12.25
N THR A 28 -25.97 19.43 -13.36
CA THR A 28 -24.58 19.67 -13.73
C THR A 28 -24.34 21.15 -14.07
N PRO A 29 -23.34 21.83 -13.52
CA PRO A 29 -22.94 23.16 -13.99
C PRO A 29 -22.12 23.09 -15.30
N PRO A 30 -22.12 24.15 -16.12
CA PRO A 30 -21.40 24.15 -17.41
C PRO A 30 -19.87 24.20 -17.21
N ASP A 31 -19.19 23.51 -18.14
CA ASP A 31 -17.72 23.41 -18.24
C ASP A 31 -17.05 24.79 -18.40
N LYS A 32 -16.31 25.23 -17.39
CA LYS A 32 -15.53 26.48 -17.42
C LYS A 32 -14.07 26.31 -17.84
N ASP A 33 -13.61 25.07 -18.11
CA ASP A 33 -12.20 24.78 -18.36
C ASP A 33 -11.85 24.47 -19.82
N ALA A 34 -12.69 24.87 -20.77
CA ALA A 34 -12.37 24.74 -22.18
C ALA A 34 -11.08 25.49 -22.62
N ALA A 35 -10.65 26.47 -21.84
CA ALA A 35 -9.41 27.22 -22.08
C ALA A 35 -8.14 26.49 -21.60
N PHE A 36 -8.26 25.44 -20.78
CA PHE A 36 -7.10 24.74 -20.19
C PHE A 36 -6.54 23.61 -21.09
N ARG A 37 -7.21 23.30 -22.20
CA ARG A 37 -6.81 22.21 -23.10
C ARG A 37 -5.72 22.58 -24.13
N GLN A 38 -5.25 23.83 -24.15
CA GLN A 38 -4.16 24.26 -25.02
C GLN A 38 -2.93 24.58 -24.18
N GLY A 39 -2.03 23.61 -24.02
CA GLY A 39 -0.72 23.92 -23.49
C GLY A 39 -0.09 22.93 -22.52
N ILE A 40 -0.34 21.63 -22.68
CA ILE A 40 0.63 20.65 -22.19
C ILE A 40 1.67 20.52 -23.31
N PRO A 41 2.87 21.12 -23.19
CA PRO A 41 3.96 20.65 -24.01
C PRO A 41 4.10 19.19 -23.66
N ALA A 42 4.13 18.32 -24.67
CA ALA A 42 4.65 17.00 -24.51
C ALA A 42 5.97 17.17 -23.73
N ALA A 43 5.97 16.85 -22.45
CA ALA A 43 7.19 16.63 -21.69
C ALA A 43 7.75 15.34 -22.25
N ALA A 44 8.15 15.45 -23.51
CA ALA A 44 8.79 14.43 -24.27
C ALA A 44 10.01 13.99 -23.47
N SER A 45 10.02 12.74 -23.09
CA SER A 45 11.21 11.86 -23.17
C SER A 45 12.58 12.48 -22.85
N LYS A 46 12.68 13.44 -21.93
CA LYS A 46 13.97 13.93 -21.46
C LYS A 46 14.61 13.09 -20.36
N HIS A 47 13.99 11.98 -19.96
CA HIS A 47 14.52 11.12 -18.92
C HIS A 47 15.38 9.96 -19.41
N GLN A 48 15.70 9.91 -20.69
CA GLN A 48 16.62 8.93 -21.26
C GLN A 48 17.95 9.53 -21.77
N ALA A 49 18.24 10.77 -21.49
CA ALA A 49 19.56 11.32 -21.79
C ALA A 49 20.55 10.88 -20.70
N GLY A 50 21.24 9.75 -20.91
CA GLY A 50 22.32 9.41 -19.98
C GLY A 50 22.88 8.01 -20.05
N LEU A 51 22.34 7.09 -20.79
CA LEU A 51 23.01 5.80 -20.98
C LEU A 51 23.93 5.88 -22.22
N PRO A 52 25.26 5.76 -22.05
CA PRO A 52 26.17 5.74 -23.20
C PRO A 52 25.90 4.50 -24.03
N GLY A 53 25.58 4.72 -25.33
CA GLY A 53 25.69 3.80 -26.45
C GLY A 53 25.63 2.30 -26.16
N GLY A 54 24.51 1.81 -25.62
CA GLY A 54 24.19 0.39 -25.73
C GLY A 54 23.89 0.08 -27.20
N ILE A 55 24.38 -1.03 -27.71
CA ILE A 55 24.14 -1.53 -29.06
C ILE A 55 22.63 -1.52 -29.29
N VAL A 56 22.15 -0.63 -30.19
CA VAL A 56 20.77 -0.69 -30.67
C VAL A 56 20.66 -1.94 -31.52
N THR A 57 20.31 -3.05 -30.91
CA THR A 57 19.91 -4.24 -31.64
C THR A 57 18.58 -3.94 -32.31
N LEU A 58 18.56 -3.93 -33.63
CA LEU A 58 17.32 -3.89 -34.41
C LEU A 58 16.50 -5.13 -34.06
N HIS A 59 15.43 -4.96 -33.32
CA HIS A 59 14.56 -6.06 -32.92
C HIS A 59 13.55 -6.35 -34.05
N THR A 60 13.34 -7.63 -34.30
CA THR A 60 12.24 -8.08 -35.17
C THR A 60 10.90 -7.72 -34.50
N PRO A 61 9.98 -7.02 -35.17
CA PRO A 61 8.66 -6.77 -34.63
C PRO A 61 7.98 -8.07 -34.20
N GLY A 62 7.47 -8.12 -32.96
CA GLY A 62 6.81 -9.30 -32.38
C GLY A 62 7.74 -10.34 -31.73
N ALA A 63 9.07 -10.11 -31.72
CA ALA A 63 9.99 -10.99 -31.00
C ALA A 63 9.86 -10.81 -29.47
N ASP A 64 9.95 -11.91 -28.71
CA ASP A 64 10.00 -11.89 -27.24
C ASP A 64 11.21 -11.08 -26.76
N ARG A 65 10.97 -10.08 -25.93
CA ARG A 65 11.99 -9.17 -25.37
C ARG A 65 12.29 -9.42 -23.89
N SER A 66 11.67 -10.42 -23.30
CA SER A 66 11.78 -10.70 -21.84
C SER A 66 13.24 -10.85 -21.38
N GLY A 67 14.12 -11.40 -22.19
CA GLY A 67 15.54 -11.57 -21.90
C GLY A 67 16.43 -10.35 -22.23
N TYR A 68 15.91 -9.29 -22.82
CA TYR A 68 16.70 -8.13 -23.26
C TYR A 68 16.61 -7.01 -22.22
N THR A 69 17.51 -7.04 -21.25
CA THR A 69 17.54 -6.10 -20.13
C THR A 69 18.81 -5.25 -20.14
N ARG A 70 18.74 -4.06 -19.55
CA ARG A 70 19.88 -3.14 -19.38
C ARG A 70 20.74 -3.49 -18.18
N THR A 71 20.21 -4.31 -17.27
CA THR A 71 20.93 -4.84 -16.11
C THR A 71 21.00 -6.35 -16.18
N PRO A 72 21.73 -7.03 -15.29
CA PRO A 72 21.70 -8.50 -15.20
C PRO A 72 20.35 -9.09 -14.79
N ILE A 73 19.41 -8.29 -14.32
CA ILE A 73 18.10 -8.76 -13.85
C ILE A 73 17.20 -9.06 -15.06
N LYS A 74 16.77 -10.29 -15.19
CA LYS A 74 15.83 -10.77 -16.23
C LYS A 74 14.46 -11.12 -15.70
N HIS A 75 14.37 -11.35 -14.39
CA HIS A 75 13.13 -11.70 -13.72
C HIS A 75 12.95 -10.82 -12.48
N VAL A 76 11.78 -10.24 -12.35
CA VAL A 76 11.36 -9.48 -11.17
C VAL A 76 10.19 -10.20 -10.53
N ILE A 77 10.25 -10.45 -9.24
CA ILE A 77 9.13 -10.97 -8.44
C ILE A 77 8.84 -9.93 -7.37
N LEU A 78 7.67 -9.29 -7.44
CA LEU A 78 7.19 -8.40 -6.40
C LEU A 78 6.23 -9.17 -5.49
N LEU A 79 6.56 -9.26 -4.22
CA LEU A 79 5.74 -9.87 -3.16
C LEU A 79 5.10 -8.75 -2.35
N ILE A 80 3.79 -8.78 -2.19
CA ILE A 80 3.04 -7.73 -1.52
C ILE A 80 2.34 -8.29 -0.28
N GLY A 81 2.71 -7.76 0.89
CA GLY A 81 2.01 -7.96 2.16
C GLY A 81 1.05 -6.81 2.46
N GLU A 82 0.44 -6.85 3.64
CA GLU A 82 -0.63 -5.91 4.01
C GLU A 82 -0.35 -5.14 5.28
N ASN A 83 -0.64 -3.85 5.17
CA ASN A 83 -1.00 -2.88 6.19
C ASN A 83 0.04 -2.68 7.29
N ARG A 84 1.30 -2.41 6.92
CA ARG A 84 2.37 -2.12 7.89
C ARG A 84 3.22 -0.94 7.47
N THR A 85 3.35 0.08 8.34
CA THR A 85 4.32 1.15 8.11
C THR A 85 5.76 0.67 8.34
N PHE A 86 6.72 1.47 7.86
CA PHE A 86 8.13 1.21 8.08
C PHE A 86 8.46 1.18 9.57
N ASP A 87 8.03 2.17 10.33
CA ASP A 87 8.29 2.21 11.76
C ASP A 87 7.51 1.15 12.55
N HIS A 88 6.36 0.69 12.06
CA HIS A 88 5.67 -0.43 12.69
C HIS A 88 6.53 -1.72 12.65
N VAL A 89 7.26 -1.97 11.54
CA VAL A 89 8.06 -3.18 11.35
C VAL A 89 9.52 -3.00 11.81
N PHE A 90 10.16 -1.87 11.47
CA PHE A 90 11.59 -1.65 11.63
C PHE A 90 11.93 -0.60 12.69
N ALA A 91 11.02 -0.28 13.61
CA ALA A 91 11.18 0.77 14.64
C ALA A 91 12.52 0.72 15.37
N THR A 92 12.97 -0.48 15.73
CA THR A 92 14.19 -0.71 16.54
C THR A 92 15.29 -1.45 15.77
N TYR A 93 15.13 -1.59 14.44
CA TYR A 93 16.18 -2.22 13.63
C TYR A 93 17.46 -1.36 13.60
N THR A 94 18.60 -2.02 13.76
CA THR A 94 19.93 -1.41 13.65
C THR A 94 20.66 -2.00 12.44
N PRO A 95 21.00 -1.19 11.43
CA PRO A 95 21.67 -1.66 10.23
C PRO A 95 23.14 -2.03 10.49
N PRO A 96 23.80 -2.75 9.57
CA PRO A 96 25.22 -3.04 9.64
C PRO A 96 26.08 -1.77 9.77
N ARG A 97 27.27 -1.93 10.35
CA ARG A 97 28.21 -0.81 10.57
C ARG A 97 28.48 -0.04 9.29
N GLY A 98 28.35 1.28 9.36
CA GLY A 98 28.57 2.20 8.25
C GLY A 98 27.34 2.53 7.44
N GLN A 99 26.21 1.88 7.73
CA GLN A 99 24.88 2.27 7.21
C GLN A 99 24.17 3.16 8.22
N THR A 100 23.28 4.01 7.72
CA THR A 100 22.34 4.80 8.52
C THR A 100 20.91 4.37 8.22
N ILE A 101 20.00 4.67 9.10
CA ILE A 101 18.56 4.40 8.93
C ILE A 101 17.78 5.50 9.62
N ASN A 102 16.61 5.82 9.10
CA ASN A 102 15.63 6.68 9.77
C ASN A 102 14.49 5.82 10.33
N ASN A 103 14.49 5.61 11.65
CA ASN A 103 13.43 4.92 12.38
C ASN A 103 13.31 5.44 13.81
N LEU A 104 12.35 4.93 14.58
CA LEU A 104 12.09 5.41 15.94
C LEU A 104 13.31 5.34 16.86
N LEU A 105 14.12 4.26 16.74
CA LEU A 105 15.34 4.10 17.54
C LEU A 105 16.41 5.10 17.13
N SER A 106 16.70 5.24 15.86
CA SER A 106 17.76 6.16 15.36
C SER A 106 17.44 7.62 15.63
N GLU A 107 16.15 7.97 15.63
CA GLU A 107 15.67 9.30 16.01
C GLU A 107 15.64 9.54 17.53
N GLY A 108 15.86 8.50 18.32
CA GLY A 108 15.78 8.57 19.78
C GLY A 108 14.35 8.75 20.31
N ILE A 109 13.35 8.41 19.51
CA ILE A 109 11.94 8.43 19.93
C ILE A 109 11.67 7.27 20.89
N VAL A 110 12.23 6.10 20.60
CA VAL A 110 12.22 4.93 21.48
C VAL A 110 13.65 4.45 21.76
N ASN A 111 13.83 3.75 22.88
CA ASN A 111 15.03 2.98 23.18
C ASN A 111 14.93 1.57 22.57
N ALA A 112 16.02 0.82 22.52
CA ALA A 112 16.04 -0.55 22.00
C ALA A 112 15.18 -1.52 22.82
N ASP A 113 14.97 -1.21 24.11
CA ASP A 113 14.05 -1.98 24.98
C ASP A 113 12.57 -1.60 24.82
N GLY A 114 12.24 -0.75 23.84
CA GLY A 114 10.89 -0.30 23.55
C GLY A 114 10.36 0.81 24.46
N THR A 115 11.12 1.23 25.46
CA THR A 115 10.72 2.35 26.34
C THR A 115 10.85 3.70 25.62
N PRO A 116 10.11 4.75 26.03
CA PRO A 116 10.25 6.08 25.46
C PRO A 116 11.69 6.59 25.54
N GLY A 117 12.20 7.08 24.40
CA GLY A 117 13.57 7.60 24.27
C GLY A 117 13.67 9.10 24.61
N PRO A 118 14.87 9.67 24.55
CA PRO A 118 15.12 11.08 24.91
C PRO A 118 14.39 12.07 24.01
N ASN A 119 14.05 11.69 22.80
CA ASN A 119 13.35 12.51 21.79
C ASN A 119 11.89 12.13 21.62
N VAL A 120 11.28 11.39 22.53
CA VAL A 120 9.88 10.93 22.47
C VAL A 120 8.88 12.06 22.18
N ALA A 121 9.21 13.28 22.55
CA ALA A 121 8.38 14.46 22.26
C ALA A 121 8.13 14.70 20.76
N LYS A 122 8.96 14.16 19.87
CA LYS A 122 8.74 14.22 18.41
C LYS A 122 7.52 13.42 17.95
N ALA A 123 7.19 12.34 18.65
CA ALA A 123 6.06 11.45 18.34
C ALA A 123 4.83 11.75 19.21
N ARG A 124 4.84 12.88 19.96
CA ARG A 124 3.72 13.24 20.84
C ARG A 124 2.45 13.44 20.05
N GLN A 125 1.38 12.77 20.48
CA GLN A 125 0.07 12.85 19.86
C GLN A 125 -0.82 13.90 20.54
N TRP A 126 -1.67 14.55 19.72
CA TRP A 126 -2.50 15.65 20.15
C TRP A 126 -3.98 15.36 20.01
N GLN A 127 -4.78 16.05 20.81
CA GLN A 127 -6.19 16.23 20.61
C GLN A 127 -6.42 17.48 19.77
N ALA A 128 -7.45 17.48 18.95
CA ALA A 128 -7.78 18.62 18.10
C ALA A 128 -9.24 19.06 18.27
N SER A 129 -9.54 20.27 17.82
CA SER A 129 -10.90 20.79 17.81
C SER A 129 -11.72 20.11 16.73
N GLN A 130 -12.96 19.75 17.09
CA GLN A 130 -13.90 19.15 16.18
C GLN A 130 -14.88 20.24 15.68
N THR A 131 -15.01 20.38 14.36
CA THR A 131 -15.79 21.48 13.74
C THR A 131 -17.03 21.02 12.98
N GLY A 132 -17.28 19.71 12.86
CA GLY A 132 -18.36 19.16 12.03
C GLY A 132 -18.11 19.26 10.52
N THR A 133 -17.06 19.95 10.10
CA THR A 133 -16.59 20.04 8.72
C THR A 133 -15.15 19.59 8.66
N TYR A 134 -14.82 18.75 7.70
CA TYR A 134 -13.47 18.19 7.54
C TYR A 134 -12.43 19.29 7.31
N THR A 135 -11.30 19.14 7.98
CA THR A 135 -10.03 19.80 7.68
C THR A 135 -8.90 18.80 7.85
N ASN A 136 -7.91 18.82 6.96
CA ASN A 136 -6.75 17.93 7.03
C ASN A 136 -5.78 18.28 8.17
N ALA A 137 -5.85 19.50 8.72
CA ALA A 137 -5.05 19.96 9.85
C ALA A 137 -5.93 20.75 10.84
N PRO A 138 -6.74 20.06 11.68
CA PRO A 138 -7.59 20.70 12.66
C PRO A 138 -6.75 21.35 13.77
N THR A 139 -7.28 22.44 14.37
CA THR A 139 -6.57 23.15 15.42
C THR A 139 -6.34 22.27 16.64
N HIS A 140 -5.09 22.11 17.05
CA HIS A 140 -4.74 21.41 18.28
C HIS A 140 -5.34 22.07 19.52
N THR A 141 -5.79 21.25 20.46
CA THR A 141 -6.32 21.73 21.76
C THR A 141 -5.34 21.44 22.89
N SER A 142 -4.92 20.21 23.08
CA SER A 142 -3.95 19.78 24.08
C SER A 142 -3.30 18.46 23.66
N PRO A 143 -2.06 18.17 24.09
CA PRO A 143 -1.54 16.82 23.94
C PRO A 143 -2.36 15.84 24.79
N PHE A 144 -2.42 14.59 24.40
CA PHE A 144 -2.95 13.55 25.26
C PHE A 144 -2.10 13.45 26.54
N ALA A 145 -2.75 13.47 27.70
CA ALA A 145 -2.06 13.23 28.98
C ALA A 145 -1.64 11.75 29.10
N THR A 146 -2.51 10.86 28.65
CA THR A 146 -2.26 9.43 28.39
C THR A 146 -2.95 9.10 27.07
N LEU A 147 -2.40 8.19 26.31
CA LEU A 147 -3.06 7.71 25.10
C LEU A 147 -4.33 6.92 25.45
N PRO A 148 -5.34 6.95 24.57
CA PRO A 148 -6.53 6.10 24.70
C PRO A 148 -6.16 4.62 24.79
N SER A 149 -6.97 3.84 25.51
CA SER A 149 -6.79 2.39 25.57
C SER A 149 -6.92 1.77 24.18
N MET A 150 -6.17 0.71 23.93
CA MET A 150 -6.28 -0.04 22.68
C MET A 150 -7.55 -0.89 22.66
N ASN A 151 -8.16 -1.01 21.51
CA ASN A 151 -9.33 -1.84 21.26
C ASN A 151 -8.98 -3.02 20.36
N THR A 152 -9.82 -4.05 20.37
CA THR A 152 -9.66 -5.27 19.58
C THR A 152 -10.32 -5.16 18.19
N GLY A 153 -10.48 -3.97 17.65
CA GLY A 153 -11.12 -3.75 16.34
C GLY A 153 -10.46 -4.58 15.24
N GLY A 154 -11.23 -5.45 14.61
CA GLY A 154 -10.80 -6.28 13.49
C GLY A 154 -10.04 -7.55 13.83
N ALA A 155 -9.37 -7.61 14.98
CA ALA A 155 -8.62 -8.81 15.35
C ALA A 155 -9.55 -10.02 15.56
N PRO A 156 -9.19 -11.22 15.05
CA PRO A 156 -10.04 -12.41 15.20
C PRO A 156 -10.09 -12.87 16.65
N THR A 157 -11.22 -13.45 17.04
CA THR A 157 -11.38 -14.05 18.38
C THR A 157 -10.80 -15.46 18.49
N GLN A 158 -10.48 -16.07 17.35
CA GLN A 158 -9.91 -17.42 17.26
C GLN A 158 -8.89 -17.48 16.13
N ALA A 159 -7.93 -18.40 16.25
CA ALA A 159 -7.01 -18.71 15.15
C ALA A 159 -7.75 -19.26 13.93
N PRO A 160 -7.22 -19.09 12.71
CA PRO A 160 -7.82 -19.58 11.47
C PRO A 160 -8.03 -21.08 11.45
N PHE A 161 -7.11 -21.85 12.04
CA PHE A 161 -7.15 -23.31 12.08
C PHE A 161 -7.15 -23.83 13.50
N SER A 162 -7.74 -24.99 13.69
CA SER A 162 -7.86 -25.63 15.01
C SER A 162 -6.60 -26.43 15.42
N SER A 163 -5.67 -26.65 14.50
CA SER A 163 -4.39 -27.35 14.74
C SER A 163 -3.41 -27.13 13.59
N ALA A 164 -2.12 -27.24 13.87
CA ALA A 164 -1.05 -27.21 12.89
C ALA A 164 -1.22 -28.27 11.79
N ALA A 165 -1.72 -29.47 12.13
CA ALA A 165 -1.99 -30.52 11.14
C ALA A 165 -3.13 -30.15 10.17
N GLN A 166 -4.16 -29.45 10.62
CA GLN A 166 -5.21 -28.90 9.76
C GLN A 166 -4.64 -27.80 8.85
N ALA A 167 -3.87 -26.86 9.41
CA ALA A 167 -3.21 -25.82 8.64
C ALA A 167 -2.33 -26.42 7.52
N GLN A 168 -1.48 -27.41 7.85
CA GLN A 168 -0.61 -28.07 6.87
C GLN A 168 -1.40 -28.80 5.75
N SER A 169 -2.60 -29.28 6.03
CA SER A 169 -3.42 -29.97 5.02
C SER A 169 -4.07 -29.00 4.03
N ILE A 170 -4.19 -27.72 4.39
CA ILE A 170 -4.83 -26.68 3.59
C ILE A 170 -3.78 -25.79 2.93
N GLU A 171 -2.72 -25.40 3.68
CA GLU A 171 -1.62 -24.58 3.23
C GLU A 171 -0.31 -25.38 3.15
N PRO A 172 -0.14 -26.27 2.17
CA PRO A 172 1.03 -27.14 2.12
C PRO A 172 2.31 -26.36 1.78
N ALA A 173 3.44 -26.89 2.26
CA ALA A 173 4.79 -26.41 1.93
C ALA A 173 5.17 -25.02 2.49
N LEU A 174 4.49 -24.52 3.50
CA LEU A 174 5.01 -23.44 4.35
C LEU A 174 6.16 -23.95 5.25
N PRO A 175 6.99 -23.06 5.81
CA PRO A 175 7.89 -23.40 6.92
C PRO A 175 7.11 -24.06 8.07
N SER A 176 7.74 -25.03 8.76
CA SER A 176 7.03 -25.85 9.75
C SER A 176 6.47 -25.07 10.93
N ASP A 177 7.12 -23.97 11.31
CA ASP A 177 6.70 -23.04 12.37
C ASP A 177 5.45 -22.24 11.99
N ALA A 178 5.23 -21.95 10.70
CA ALA A 178 4.03 -21.24 10.24
C ALA A 178 2.74 -22.00 10.54
N TYR A 179 2.77 -23.33 10.59
CA TYR A 179 1.57 -24.12 10.90
C TYR A 179 1.11 -23.96 12.35
N GLU A 180 2.03 -23.81 13.29
CA GLU A 180 1.72 -23.50 14.68
C GLU A 180 1.13 -22.09 14.79
N GLN A 181 1.71 -21.12 14.04
CA GLN A 181 1.21 -19.75 13.99
C GLN A 181 -0.23 -19.64 13.44
N LEU A 182 -0.58 -20.45 12.48
CA LEU A 182 -1.94 -20.51 11.91
C LEU A 182 -2.96 -21.13 12.88
N ALA A 183 -2.50 -21.88 13.87
CA ALA A 183 -3.33 -22.54 14.86
C ALA A 183 -3.36 -21.82 16.23
N GLU A 184 -2.65 -20.71 16.39
CA GLU A 184 -2.48 -19.97 17.64
C GLU A 184 -2.85 -18.48 17.52
N GLY A 185 -2.94 -17.80 18.65
CA GLY A 185 -2.90 -16.34 18.75
C GLY A 185 -4.20 -15.60 18.50
N GLY A 186 -5.35 -16.19 18.66
CA GLY A 186 -6.61 -15.44 18.69
C GLY A 186 -6.67 -14.49 19.91
N THR A 187 -7.33 -13.33 19.77
CA THR A 187 -7.46 -12.36 20.88
C THR A 187 -8.33 -12.87 22.02
N GLY A 188 -9.26 -13.75 21.75
CA GLY A 188 -10.28 -14.21 22.68
C GLY A 188 -11.32 -13.14 23.05
N LEU A 189 -11.25 -11.94 22.50
CA LEU A 189 -12.12 -10.81 22.81
C LEU A 189 -12.99 -10.45 21.61
N PRO A 190 -14.26 -10.03 21.82
CA PRO A 190 -15.08 -9.48 20.75
C PRO A 190 -14.48 -8.19 20.17
N ASN A 191 -14.82 -7.87 18.92
CA ASN A 191 -14.45 -6.59 18.31
C ASN A 191 -14.92 -5.40 19.15
N LYS A 192 -14.14 -4.31 19.14
CA LYS A 192 -14.42 -3.04 19.83
C LYS A 192 -14.48 -3.14 21.37
N VAL A 193 -13.87 -4.15 21.92
CA VAL A 193 -13.64 -4.28 23.35
C VAL A 193 -12.22 -3.79 23.66
N ILE A 194 -12.04 -3.13 24.80
CA ILE A 194 -10.70 -2.72 25.25
C ILE A 194 -9.83 -3.98 25.38
N ASP A 195 -8.67 -3.93 24.75
CA ASP A 195 -7.70 -5.03 24.81
C ASP A 195 -6.96 -5.00 26.17
N THR A 196 -7.33 -5.91 27.02
CA THR A 196 -6.79 -5.99 28.39
C THR A 196 -5.37 -6.53 28.48
N ARG A 197 -4.78 -6.96 27.37
CA ARG A 197 -3.35 -7.32 27.30
C ARG A 197 -2.47 -6.07 27.40
N PHE A 198 -2.99 -4.90 26.99
CA PHE A 198 -2.31 -3.62 27.12
C PHE A 198 -2.69 -2.86 28.38
N PRO A 199 -1.78 -2.05 28.95
CA PRO A 199 -2.13 -1.14 30.05
C PRO A 199 -3.23 -0.16 29.63
N THR A 200 -4.15 0.15 30.53
CA THR A 200 -5.21 1.15 30.31
C THR A 200 -4.69 2.60 30.33
N LYS A 201 -3.48 2.81 30.83
CA LYS A 201 -2.80 4.11 30.87
C LYS A 201 -1.49 4.01 30.09
N LEU A 202 -1.55 4.36 28.83
CA LEU A 202 -0.39 4.34 27.94
C LEU A 202 0.28 5.71 27.95
N ALA A 203 1.61 5.74 27.94
CA ALA A 203 2.36 6.95 27.72
C ALA A 203 2.02 7.57 26.35
N ASN A 204 2.09 8.88 26.22
CA ASN A 204 1.94 9.55 24.92
C ASN A 204 3.24 9.37 24.09
N ALA A 205 3.37 8.19 23.50
CA ALA A 205 4.54 7.69 22.78
C ALA A 205 4.13 6.51 21.89
N PRO A 206 4.99 6.09 20.92
CA PRO A 206 4.86 4.78 20.28
C PRO A 206 4.89 3.65 21.31
N VAL A 207 4.13 2.58 21.05
CA VAL A 207 3.88 1.49 22.00
C VAL A 207 4.50 0.20 21.50
N ASP A 208 5.43 -0.35 22.27
CA ASP A 208 6.07 -1.64 22.00
C ASP A 208 5.05 -2.78 22.15
N MET A 209 4.70 -3.43 21.04
CA MET A 209 3.79 -4.59 21.06
C MET A 209 4.37 -5.76 21.85
N HIS A 210 5.68 -5.98 21.76
CA HIS A 210 6.37 -7.07 22.46
C HIS A 210 6.19 -7.04 24.00
N ALA A 211 5.89 -5.87 24.54
CA ALA A 211 5.63 -5.72 25.98
C ALA A 211 4.28 -6.31 26.43
N SER A 212 3.34 -6.51 25.50
CA SER A 212 1.95 -6.88 25.79
C SER A 212 1.43 -8.05 24.98
N LEU A 213 1.95 -8.26 23.77
CA LEU A 213 1.58 -9.33 22.85
C LEU A 213 2.79 -10.20 22.53
N SER A 214 2.53 -11.47 22.29
CA SER A 214 3.49 -12.30 21.57
C SER A 214 3.55 -11.86 20.10
N TYR A 215 4.70 -12.01 19.46
CA TYR A 215 4.85 -11.69 18.02
C TYR A 215 3.87 -12.49 17.14
N ASN A 216 3.47 -13.68 17.59
CA ASN A 216 2.51 -14.54 16.90
C ASN A 216 1.05 -14.28 17.28
N ASP A 217 0.74 -13.25 18.06
CA ASP A 217 -0.64 -12.87 18.37
C ASP A 217 -1.22 -11.96 17.27
N TYR A 218 -2.54 -12.04 17.07
CA TYR A 218 -3.23 -11.09 16.23
C TYR A 218 -3.29 -9.71 16.85
N ALA A 219 -3.06 -8.68 16.03
CA ALA A 219 -3.21 -7.29 16.43
C ALA A 219 -4.46 -6.68 15.79
N ASN A 220 -4.82 -5.48 16.21
CA ASN A 220 -5.89 -4.70 15.60
C ASN A 220 -5.43 -4.09 14.28
N SER A 221 -6.40 -3.78 13.40
CA SER A 221 -6.19 -2.97 12.21
C SER A 221 -6.64 -1.54 12.50
N PRO A 222 -5.75 -0.53 12.47
CA PRO A 222 -6.13 0.87 12.64
C PRO A 222 -6.96 1.41 11.48
N VAL A 223 -7.61 2.56 11.67
CA VAL A 223 -8.31 3.28 10.60
C VAL A 223 -7.32 3.75 9.53
N HIS A 224 -7.57 3.41 8.27
CA HIS A 224 -6.75 3.78 7.11
C HIS A 224 -7.61 4.13 5.88
N ARG A 225 -8.47 5.14 6.01
CA ARG A 225 -9.29 5.69 4.94
C ARG A 225 -8.71 7.01 4.44
N PHE A 226 -9.04 7.36 3.21
CA PHE A 226 -8.43 8.45 2.47
C PHE A 226 -8.33 9.76 3.26
N PHE A 227 -9.44 10.35 3.65
CA PHE A 227 -9.43 11.63 4.37
C PHE A 227 -8.93 11.50 5.81
N GLN A 228 -9.15 10.35 6.46
CA GLN A 228 -8.69 10.06 7.79
C GLN A 228 -7.15 9.96 7.85
N MET A 229 -6.52 9.33 6.85
CA MET A 229 -5.05 9.24 6.77
C MET A 229 -4.41 10.60 6.52
N TRP A 230 -5.00 11.46 5.66
CA TRP A 230 -4.58 12.85 5.55
C TRP A 230 -4.64 13.58 6.89
N GLN A 231 -5.67 13.32 7.69
CA GLN A 231 -5.84 13.96 8.98
C GLN A 231 -4.92 13.39 10.06
N GLN A 232 -4.60 12.07 10.03
CA GLN A 232 -3.58 11.45 10.88
C GLN A 232 -2.22 12.13 10.71
N LEU A 233 -1.87 12.49 9.47
CA LEU A 233 -0.61 13.17 9.14
C LEU A 233 -0.59 14.64 9.52
N ASP A 234 -1.72 15.28 9.71
CA ASP A 234 -1.84 16.68 10.14
C ASP A 234 -0.93 17.64 9.35
N CYS A 235 -1.11 17.67 8.05
CA CYS A 235 -0.25 18.42 7.15
C CYS A 235 -0.66 19.89 7.06
N SER A 236 0.26 20.80 7.41
CA SER A 236 0.05 22.25 7.34
C SER A 236 1.35 22.99 7.04
N MET A 237 1.30 23.96 6.14
CA MET A 237 2.47 24.80 5.83
C MET A 237 2.96 25.64 7.01
N GLN A 238 2.15 25.84 8.04
CA GLN A 238 2.59 26.48 9.28
C GLN A 238 3.61 25.62 10.05
N SER A 239 3.63 24.31 9.81
CA SER A 239 4.56 23.35 10.42
C SER A 239 5.74 23.01 9.51
N ALA A 240 5.82 23.60 8.31
CA ALA A 240 6.86 23.30 7.35
C ALA A 240 8.25 23.72 7.85
N THR A 241 9.24 22.87 7.63
CA THR A 241 10.65 23.10 7.93
C THR A 241 11.53 22.72 6.74
N ALA A 242 12.82 23.00 6.80
CA ALA A 242 13.75 22.59 5.75
C ALA A 242 13.89 21.07 5.62
N THR A 243 13.63 20.31 6.68
CA THR A 243 13.66 18.84 6.70
C THR A 243 12.27 18.21 6.57
N ASN A 244 11.22 19.01 6.63
CA ASN A 244 9.84 18.60 6.42
C ASN A 244 9.09 19.71 5.66
N PRO A 245 9.38 19.90 4.37
CA PRO A 245 8.78 20.99 3.57
C PRO A 245 7.27 20.81 3.31
N SER A 246 6.71 19.63 3.52
CA SER A 246 5.26 19.41 3.47
C SER A 246 4.54 19.83 4.74
N GLY A 247 5.26 19.94 5.87
CA GLY A 247 4.69 20.33 7.15
C GLY A 247 3.73 19.29 7.77
N CYS A 248 3.84 18.02 7.36
CA CYS A 248 3.10 16.91 7.96
C CYS A 248 3.72 16.54 9.30
N ARG A 249 2.97 16.61 10.40
CA ARG A 249 3.46 16.39 11.76
C ARG A 249 3.26 14.95 12.24
N ALA A 250 2.36 14.21 11.63
CA ALA A 250 2.00 12.84 11.99
C ALA A 250 1.58 12.72 13.49
N ASP A 251 0.76 13.65 14.00
CA ASP A 251 0.51 13.75 15.43
C ASP A 251 -0.98 13.71 15.83
N LEU A 252 -1.86 13.22 14.92
CA LEU A 252 -3.29 13.05 15.19
C LEU A 252 -3.79 11.60 15.06
N PHE A 253 -2.91 10.60 15.08
CA PHE A 253 -3.32 9.20 14.90
C PHE A 253 -4.35 8.74 15.94
N PRO A 254 -4.10 8.76 17.26
CA PRO A 254 -5.09 8.36 18.26
C PRO A 254 -6.34 9.23 18.27
N TRP A 255 -6.21 10.52 17.91
CA TRP A 255 -7.37 11.41 17.84
C TRP A 255 -8.32 10.97 16.71
N VAL A 256 -7.80 10.63 15.53
CA VAL A 256 -8.58 10.09 14.41
C VAL A 256 -9.23 8.76 14.79
N GLU A 257 -8.47 7.85 15.41
CA GLU A 257 -8.97 6.54 15.86
C GLU A 257 -10.17 6.66 16.82
N THR A 258 -10.22 7.70 17.64
CA THR A 258 -11.26 7.87 18.66
C THR A 258 -12.42 8.76 18.23
N THR A 259 -12.26 9.59 17.17
CA THR A 259 -13.24 10.64 16.85
C THR A 259 -13.91 10.49 15.49
N LEU A 260 -13.25 9.94 14.49
CA LEU A 260 -13.73 9.94 13.11
C LEU A 260 -14.34 8.62 12.66
N GLY A 261 -15.01 7.96 13.56
CA GLY A 261 -15.91 6.89 13.21
C GLY A 261 -15.30 5.51 13.17
N ALA A 262 -14.07 5.36 13.64
CA ALA A 262 -13.52 4.04 13.87
C ALA A 262 -14.52 3.21 14.69
N GLY A 263 -14.88 2.07 14.16
CA GLY A 263 -15.79 1.18 14.82
C GLY A 263 -17.28 1.52 14.79
N ASN A 264 -17.71 2.60 14.18
CA ASN A 264 -19.12 3.00 14.23
C ASN A 264 -19.99 2.56 13.04
N ASN A 265 -19.41 2.25 11.92
CA ASN A 265 -20.11 1.71 10.73
C ASN A 265 -21.45 2.41 10.43
N GLY A 266 -21.43 3.75 10.31
CA GLY A 266 -22.63 4.56 10.08
C GLY A 266 -23.45 4.86 11.33
N ALA A 267 -23.07 4.38 12.50
CA ALA A 267 -23.69 4.78 13.76
C ALA A 267 -23.35 6.24 14.11
N LYS A 268 -24.15 6.82 15.00
CA LYS A 268 -23.90 8.18 15.44
C LYS A 268 -22.58 8.26 16.21
N GLN A 269 -21.71 9.16 15.80
CA GLN A 269 -20.49 9.48 16.55
C GLN A 269 -20.84 9.95 17.97
N PRO A 270 -19.99 9.69 18.96
CA PRO A 270 -20.15 10.25 20.30
C PRO A 270 -20.26 11.77 20.25
N ALA A 271 -21.20 12.33 20.99
CA ALA A 271 -21.50 13.77 20.94
C ALA A 271 -20.31 14.66 21.32
N ASN A 272 -19.42 14.16 22.15
CA ASN A 272 -18.24 14.86 22.67
C ASN A 272 -16.94 14.43 21.97
N PHE A 273 -16.98 13.49 21.04
CA PHE A 273 -15.80 12.92 20.37
C PHE A 273 -14.70 12.44 21.33
N THR A 274 -15.09 12.04 22.54
CA THR A 274 -14.18 11.62 23.59
C THR A 274 -14.45 10.20 24.08
N ASP A 275 -15.44 9.52 23.52
CA ASP A 275 -15.70 8.11 23.83
C ASP A 275 -14.64 7.22 23.19
N GLN A 276 -13.68 6.80 24.01
CA GLN A 276 -12.54 5.99 23.61
C GLN A 276 -12.88 4.50 23.46
N SER A 277 -14.13 4.11 23.73
CA SER A 277 -14.59 2.73 23.57
C SER A 277 -15.13 2.44 22.16
N THR A 278 -15.29 3.48 21.32
CA THR A 278 -15.95 3.37 20.01
C THR A 278 -15.02 3.18 18.83
N GLY A 279 -13.70 3.30 19.02
CA GLY A 279 -12.69 3.17 17.99
C GLY A 279 -11.56 2.21 18.39
N GLU A 280 -10.48 2.19 17.62
CA GLU A 280 -9.30 1.36 17.86
C GLU A 280 -8.34 1.97 18.91
N GLY A 281 -8.66 3.14 19.45
CA GLY A 281 -7.89 3.79 20.52
C GLY A 281 -6.49 4.19 20.07
N SER A 282 -5.46 3.61 20.70
CA SER A 282 -4.05 3.88 20.39
C SER A 282 -3.40 2.82 19.52
N THR A 283 -4.18 1.95 18.90
CA THR A 283 -3.67 0.85 18.07
C THR A 283 -2.69 1.34 16.99
N ALA A 284 -2.97 2.50 16.39
CA ALA A 284 -2.09 3.11 15.41
C ALA A 284 -0.66 3.42 15.91
N MET A 285 -0.46 3.52 17.21
CA MET A 285 0.86 3.83 17.80
C MET A 285 1.72 2.61 18.08
N GLN A 286 1.26 1.40 17.74
CA GLN A 286 1.98 0.15 17.97
C GLN A 286 3.17 -0.03 17.03
N PHE A 287 4.23 -0.68 17.53
CA PHE A 287 5.36 -1.15 16.71
C PHE A 287 5.88 -2.49 17.20
N LEU A 288 6.49 -3.25 16.28
CA LEU A 288 7.21 -4.49 16.54
C LEU A 288 8.64 -4.19 16.98
N ASN A 289 9.16 -4.94 17.95
CA ASN A 289 10.49 -4.70 18.50
C ASN A 289 11.54 -5.67 17.95
N VAL A 290 12.15 -5.32 16.82
CA VAL A 290 13.21 -6.10 16.18
C VAL A 290 14.42 -6.31 17.13
N ALA A 291 14.74 -5.35 17.98
CA ALA A 291 15.83 -5.51 18.95
C ALA A 291 15.54 -6.58 20.00
N LYS A 292 14.28 -6.95 20.21
CA LYS A 292 13.84 -8.04 21.10
C LYS A 292 13.52 -9.34 20.35
N GLY A 293 13.63 -9.36 19.02
CA GLY A 293 13.48 -10.55 18.20
C GLY A 293 12.22 -10.63 17.36
N ASP A 294 11.38 -9.59 17.32
CA ASP A 294 10.24 -9.52 16.41
C ASP A 294 10.73 -9.35 14.95
N ALA A 295 9.92 -9.75 13.99
CA ALA A 295 10.24 -9.74 12.56
C ALA A 295 11.63 -10.33 12.23
N PRO A 296 11.94 -11.55 12.68
CA PRO A 296 13.30 -12.11 12.65
C PRO A 296 13.80 -12.32 11.23
N TYR A 297 12.94 -12.77 10.32
CA TYR A 297 13.34 -13.02 8.94
C TYR A 297 13.51 -11.73 8.14
N PHE A 298 12.64 -10.75 8.33
CA PHE A 298 12.83 -9.42 7.71
C PHE A 298 14.08 -8.72 8.22
N ALA A 299 14.39 -8.86 9.50
CA ALA A 299 15.65 -8.37 10.07
C ALA A 299 16.88 -9.07 9.47
N GLU A 300 16.80 -10.39 9.22
CA GLU A 300 17.85 -11.15 8.53
C GLU A 300 18.02 -10.68 7.08
N LEU A 301 16.91 -10.51 6.36
CA LEU A 301 16.92 -10.01 4.99
C LEU A 301 17.53 -8.60 4.91
N ALA A 302 17.15 -7.70 5.81
CA ALA A 302 17.68 -6.33 5.87
C ALA A 302 19.19 -6.30 6.19
N LYS A 303 19.69 -7.23 7.02
CA LYS A 303 21.12 -7.38 7.29
C LYS A 303 21.91 -7.95 6.11
N THR A 304 21.26 -8.70 5.25
CA THR A 304 21.89 -9.43 4.14
C THR A 304 21.77 -8.68 2.82
N TYR A 305 20.63 -8.07 2.57
CA TYR A 305 20.26 -7.43 1.29
C TYR A 305 20.00 -5.93 1.46
N THR A 306 19.44 -5.29 0.46
CA THR A 306 19.17 -3.86 0.51
C THR A 306 17.77 -3.59 1.06
N LEU A 307 17.71 -2.67 2.03
CA LEU A 307 16.47 -2.13 2.62
C LEU A 307 16.29 -0.69 2.17
N SER A 308 15.08 -0.27 1.84
CA SER A 308 14.71 1.15 1.75
C SER A 308 14.09 1.60 3.06
N ASP A 309 14.50 2.76 3.57
CA ASP A 309 13.86 3.45 4.69
C ASP A 309 13.10 4.72 4.25
N ASN A 310 12.80 4.80 2.94
CA ASN A 310 12.07 5.93 2.34
C ASN A 310 11.19 5.50 1.16
N PHE A 311 10.50 4.36 1.31
CA PHE A 311 9.51 3.85 0.37
C PHE A 311 8.11 4.07 0.94
N HIS A 312 7.18 4.60 0.12
CA HIS A 312 5.89 5.12 0.58
C HIS A 312 4.72 4.42 -0.10
N GLN A 313 3.58 4.35 0.62
CA GLN A 313 2.30 4.05 -0.03
C GLN A 313 1.91 5.21 -0.95
N SER A 314 1.34 4.90 -2.10
CA SER A 314 1.05 5.91 -3.13
C SER A 314 -0.26 6.66 -2.90
N VAL A 315 -1.22 6.08 -2.20
CA VAL A 315 -2.52 6.69 -1.90
C VAL A 315 -2.75 6.72 -0.41
N MET A 316 -3.25 7.83 0.11
CA MET A 316 -3.77 7.97 1.49
C MET A 316 -5.09 7.21 1.65
N GLY A 317 -5.13 5.94 1.31
CA GLY A 317 -6.37 5.17 1.25
C GLY A 317 -6.12 3.68 1.34
N GLY A 318 -7.15 2.89 1.08
CA GLY A 318 -7.13 1.46 1.33
C GLY A 318 -6.34 0.64 0.30
N THR A 319 -6.27 -0.64 0.59
CA THR A 319 -5.60 -1.71 -0.17
C THR A 319 -5.84 -1.63 -1.67
N GLY A 320 -7.12 -1.58 -2.09
CA GLY A 320 -7.48 -1.59 -3.52
C GLY A 320 -6.92 -0.38 -4.28
N ALA A 321 -6.97 0.83 -3.69
CA ALA A 321 -6.43 2.04 -4.31
C ALA A 321 -4.91 1.97 -4.47
N ASN A 322 -4.19 1.41 -3.50
CA ASN A 322 -2.73 1.26 -3.55
C ASN A 322 -2.29 0.19 -4.56
N HIS A 323 -3.01 -0.94 -4.66
CA HIS A 323 -2.77 -1.93 -5.72
C HIS A 323 -3.07 -1.39 -7.12
N ILE A 324 -4.08 -0.52 -7.25
CA ILE A 324 -4.33 0.20 -8.52
C ILE A 324 -3.13 1.10 -8.88
N MET A 325 -2.55 1.83 -7.92
CA MET A 325 -1.36 2.65 -8.20
C MET A 325 -0.18 1.80 -8.66
N LEU A 326 0.04 0.64 -8.04
CA LEU A 326 1.06 -0.32 -8.46
C LEU A 326 0.87 -0.81 -9.91
N GLY A 327 -0.37 -0.99 -10.36
CA GLY A 327 -0.63 -1.51 -11.70
C GLY A 327 -0.82 -0.45 -12.79
N TYR A 328 -1.33 0.72 -12.43
CA TYR A 328 -1.74 1.77 -13.38
C TYR A 328 -0.88 3.04 -13.29
N GLY A 329 -0.09 3.18 -12.23
CA GLY A 329 0.68 4.41 -11.96
C GLY A 329 -0.19 5.65 -11.70
N ASN A 330 -1.51 5.52 -11.71
CA ASN A 330 -2.49 6.57 -11.40
C ASN A 330 -3.83 5.97 -10.97
N PRO A 331 -4.66 6.73 -10.21
CA PRO A 331 -5.96 6.23 -9.78
C PRO A 331 -6.91 6.00 -10.95
N ILE A 332 -7.71 4.95 -10.86
CA ILE A 332 -8.81 4.69 -11.80
C ILE A 332 -10.08 5.43 -11.35
N PHE A 333 -10.98 5.68 -12.27
CA PHE A 333 -12.24 6.38 -12.00
C PHE A 333 -13.45 5.51 -12.36
N TYR A 334 -14.58 5.81 -11.75
CA TYR A 334 -15.86 5.18 -12.05
C TYR A 334 -16.29 5.56 -13.47
N ALA A 335 -16.54 4.56 -14.33
CA ALA A 335 -16.75 4.76 -15.76
C ALA A 335 -17.99 4.04 -16.28
N ASP A 336 -18.52 4.52 -17.43
CA ASP A 336 -19.50 3.77 -18.22
C ASP A 336 -18.84 2.67 -19.06
N ALA A 337 -19.63 1.88 -19.78
CA ALA A 337 -19.13 0.80 -20.63
C ALA A 337 -18.21 1.28 -21.77
N ASN A 338 -18.20 2.59 -22.10
CA ASN A 338 -17.34 3.20 -23.09
C ASN A 338 -16.03 3.70 -22.49
N GLY A 339 -15.90 3.70 -21.15
CA GLY A 339 -14.76 4.23 -20.42
C GLY A 339 -14.85 5.73 -20.13
N ASN A 340 -16.02 6.34 -20.29
CA ASN A 340 -16.24 7.74 -19.92
C ASN A 340 -16.51 7.84 -18.42
N PRO A 341 -16.00 8.88 -17.73
CA PRO A 341 -16.30 9.08 -16.32
C PRO A 341 -17.78 9.37 -16.12
N ILE A 342 -18.36 8.71 -15.12
CA ILE A 342 -19.73 8.95 -14.64
C ILE A 342 -19.75 8.96 -13.11
N ALA A 343 -20.81 9.51 -12.51
CA ALA A 343 -20.97 9.50 -11.06
C ALA A 343 -21.34 8.08 -10.56
N PRO A 344 -20.68 7.61 -9.49
CA PRO A 344 -21.08 6.39 -8.80
C PRO A 344 -22.39 6.61 -8.00
N PRO A 345 -23.01 5.55 -7.47
CA PRO A 345 -24.10 5.68 -6.50
C PRO A 345 -23.67 6.55 -5.31
N ILE A 346 -24.59 7.38 -4.79
CA ILE A 346 -24.29 8.40 -3.78
C ILE A 346 -23.65 7.83 -2.50
N ASN A 347 -24.05 6.62 -2.10
CA ASN A 347 -23.49 5.93 -0.93
C ASN A 347 -22.06 5.42 -1.15
N GLN A 348 -21.51 5.53 -2.36
CA GLN A 348 -20.14 5.17 -2.70
C GLN A 348 -19.24 6.39 -2.79
N ILE A 349 -19.77 7.61 -2.67
CA ILE A 349 -18.99 8.85 -2.66
C ILE A 349 -18.49 9.10 -1.23
N GLU A 350 -17.19 9.35 -1.09
CA GLU A 350 -16.55 9.63 0.20
C GLU A 350 -17.09 10.94 0.80
N ASN A 351 -17.40 10.91 2.08
CA ASN A 351 -17.83 12.09 2.84
C ASN A 351 -17.14 12.12 4.22
N PRO A 352 -16.05 12.87 4.37
CA PRO A 352 -15.30 12.92 5.63
C PRO A 352 -15.94 13.83 6.70
N ASN A 353 -17.03 14.54 6.40
CA ASN A 353 -17.71 15.33 7.40
C ASN A 353 -18.35 14.44 8.46
N SER A 354 -18.15 14.81 9.74
CA SER A 354 -18.65 14.06 10.88
C SER A 354 -20.16 14.23 11.05
N GLN A 355 -20.95 13.55 10.22
CA GLN A 355 -22.42 13.62 10.23
C GLN A 355 -23.01 12.23 10.41
N PRO A 356 -24.08 12.09 11.23
CA PRO A 356 -24.81 10.84 11.37
C PRO A 356 -25.35 10.35 10.01
N GLY A 357 -25.22 9.07 9.74
CA GLY A 357 -25.72 8.45 8.51
C GLY A 357 -24.86 8.70 7.27
N THR A 358 -23.68 9.28 7.43
CA THR A 358 -22.68 9.39 6.36
C THR A 358 -21.74 8.18 6.38
N ASN A 359 -20.93 8.04 5.32
CA ASN A 359 -20.00 6.91 5.18
C ASN A 359 -18.63 7.13 5.85
N ASN A 360 -18.43 8.20 6.58
CA ASN A 360 -17.23 8.41 7.40
C ASN A 360 -17.34 7.80 8.81
N TRP A 361 -18.47 7.18 9.15
CA TRP A 361 -18.65 6.39 10.36
C TRP A 361 -18.15 4.97 10.11
N TRP A 362 -16.94 4.70 10.42
CA TRP A 362 -16.33 3.51 9.89
C TRP A 362 -15.86 2.52 10.96
N ILE A 363 -15.85 1.26 10.61
CA ILE A 363 -15.26 0.18 11.38
C ILE A 363 -13.94 -0.22 10.73
N GLN A 364 -12.81 -0.06 11.40
CA GLN A 364 -11.53 -0.62 10.95
C GLN A 364 -11.00 -0.05 9.64
N ASP A 365 -10.62 -0.92 8.75
CA ASP A 365 -9.72 -0.85 7.61
C ASP A 365 -10.26 -0.19 6.34
N GLY A 366 -11.38 0.47 6.37
CA GLY A 366 -11.84 1.26 5.22
C GLY A 366 -12.86 0.62 4.31
N TYR A 367 -13.45 -0.52 4.67
CA TYR A 367 -14.55 -1.12 3.93
C TYR A 367 -15.93 -0.50 4.23
N GLY A 368 -16.85 -0.53 3.25
CA GLY A 368 -18.29 -0.36 3.45
C GLY A 368 -18.90 0.93 2.95
N GLY A 369 -18.39 1.50 1.92
CA GLY A 369 -18.91 2.70 1.25
C GLY A 369 -17.94 3.85 1.32
N GLY A 370 -18.18 4.88 0.51
CA GLY A 370 -17.31 6.04 0.48
C GLY A 370 -15.94 5.76 -0.08
N SER A 371 -15.86 5.19 -1.30
CA SER A 371 -14.58 4.86 -1.91
C SER A 371 -14.19 5.76 -3.08
N TYR A 372 -15.04 6.71 -3.47
CA TYR A 372 -14.79 7.57 -4.62
C TYR A 372 -14.81 9.05 -4.26
N VAL A 373 -13.89 9.81 -4.85
CA VAL A 373 -13.79 11.26 -4.73
C VAL A 373 -13.77 11.91 -6.11
N ASN A 374 -14.61 12.93 -6.30
CA ASN A 374 -14.48 13.87 -7.40
C ASN A 374 -13.61 15.04 -6.97
N CYS A 375 -12.31 14.92 -7.11
CA CYS A 375 -11.36 15.92 -6.66
C CYS A 375 -11.33 17.20 -7.54
N ALA A 376 -12.11 17.25 -8.61
CA ALA A 376 -12.34 18.49 -9.36
C ALA A 376 -13.46 19.36 -8.76
N ASP A 377 -14.29 18.80 -7.88
CA ASP A 377 -15.46 19.47 -7.29
C ASP A 377 -15.17 19.95 -5.86
N ASP A 378 -14.89 21.24 -5.73
CA ASP A 378 -14.61 21.87 -4.43
C ASP A 378 -15.81 21.88 -3.47
N THR A 379 -17.02 21.55 -3.95
CA THR A 379 -18.21 21.42 -3.12
C THR A 379 -18.33 20.06 -2.45
N GLN A 380 -17.61 19.04 -2.96
CA GLN A 380 -17.57 17.75 -2.30
C GLN A 380 -16.82 17.87 -0.97
N PRO A 381 -17.37 17.32 0.14
CA PRO A 381 -16.74 17.41 1.45
C PRO A 381 -15.29 16.94 1.44
N GLY A 382 -14.39 17.72 2.06
CA GLY A 382 -12.96 17.44 2.17
C GLY A 382 -12.12 17.92 1.01
N VAL A 383 -12.66 18.05 -0.20
CA VAL A 383 -11.89 18.39 -1.41
C VAL A 383 -11.26 19.76 -1.34
N ALA A 384 -12.06 20.81 -1.02
CA ALA A 384 -11.54 22.17 -0.94
C ALA A 384 -10.44 22.33 0.13
N ALA A 385 -10.59 21.67 1.29
CA ALA A 385 -9.61 21.73 2.37
C ALA A 385 -8.26 21.12 1.91
N LEU A 386 -8.30 19.96 1.30
CA LEU A 386 -7.09 19.28 0.82
C LEU A 386 -6.44 20.04 -0.34
N LYS A 387 -7.21 20.50 -1.33
CA LYS A 387 -6.68 21.31 -2.44
C LYS A 387 -6.07 22.61 -1.95
N GLY A 388 -6.66 23.26 -0.92
CA GLY A 388 -6.12 24.47 -0.28
C GLY A 388 -4.73 24.21 0.30
N TYR A 389 -4.54 23.09 1.00
CA TYR A 389 -3.24 22.68 1.51
C TYR A 389 -2.25 22.38 0.35
N LEU A 390 -2.62 21.54 -0.61
CA LEU A 390 -1.76 21.16 -1.74
C LEU A 390 -1.33 22.38 -2.57
N GLY A 391 -2.23 23.34 -2.76
CA GLY A 391 -1.94 24.62 -3.44
C GLY A 391 -0.97 25.53 -2.69
N SER A 392 -0.75 25.30 -1.40
CA SER A 392 0.18 26.07 -0.55
C SER A 392 1.58 25.46 -0.45
N LEU A 393 1.81 24.24 -0.99
CA LEU A 393 3.11 23.59 -0.97
C LEU A 393 4.19 24.42 -1.68
N PRO A 394 5.48 24.30 -1.29
CA PRO A 394 6.59 25.05 -1.90
C PRO A 394 6.96 24.54 -3.30
N TYR A 395 6.29 23.50 -3.78
CA TYR A 395 6.42 22.94 -5.10
C TYR A 395 5.03 22.65 -5.71
N ARG A 396 4.97 22.53 -7.02
CA ARG A 396 3.74 22.14 -7.70
C ARG A 396 3.55 20.63 -7.61
N THR A 397 2.37 20.20 -7.24
CA THR A 397 1.96 18.80 -7.31
C THR A 397 2.00 18.25 -8.74
N PHE A 398 2.07 16.94 -8.89
CA PHE A 398 2.13 16.28 -10.17
C PHE A 398 0.83 16.48 -10.97
N ARG A 399 0.95 17.00 -12.17
CA ARG A 399 -0.22 17.35 -12.99
C ARG A 399 -0.78 16.19 -13.80
N GLY A 400 -0.03 15.11 -13.98
CA GLY A 400 -0.51 13.93 -14.69
C GLY A 400 -1.78 13.38 -14.08
N THR A 401 -1.85 13.34 -12.72
CA THR A 401 -3.01 12.90 -11.96
C THR A 401 -4.03 13.99 -11.68
N ASP A 402 -3.93 15.16 -12.29
CA ASP A 402 -4.91 16.25 -12.14
C ASP A 402 -6.35 15.74 -12.35
N CYS A 403 -7.22 16.16 -11.44
CA CYS A 403 -8.60 15.73 -11.39
C CYS A 403 -9.39 16.18 -12.61
N LYS A 404 -10.01 15.26 -13.32
CA LYS A 404 -10.90 15.59 -14.44
C LYS A 404 -12.28 15.96 -13.89
N PRO A 405 -12.92 17.05 -14.38
CA PRO A 405 -14.30 17.36 -14.02
C PRO A 405 -15.23 16.18 -14.25
N GLY A 406 -16.08 15.87 -13.26
CA GLY A 406 -17.03 14.77 -13.32
C GLY A 406 -16.44 13.35 -13.18
N ALA A 407 -15.13 13.22 -12.98
CA ALA A 407 -14.51 11.94 -12.69
C ALA A 407 -14.45 11.68 -11.18
N TYR A 408 -14.87 10.50 -10.76
CA TYR A 408 -14.85 10.02 -9.39
C TYR A 408 -13.80 8.94 -9.26
N TYR A 409 -12.68 9.27 -8.63
CA TYR A 409 -11.51 8.41 -8.50
C TYR A 409 -11.61 7.50 -7.30
N LEU A 410 -11.17 6.25 -7.46
CA LEU A 410 -11.06 5.28 -6.38
C LEU A 410 -9.96 5.71 -5.40
N VAL A 411 -10.31 5.78 -4.11
CA VAL A 411 -9.40 6.18 -3.02
C VAL A 411 -9.35 5.18 -1.86
N ASN A 412 -10.26 4.20 -1.85
CA ASN A 412 -10.30 3.13 -0.85
C ASN A 412 -10.49 1.78 -1.56
N ASN A 413 -11.27 0.87 -0.98
CA ASN A 413 -11.46 -0.49 -1.48
C ASN A 413 -12.75 -0.65 -2.28
N TYR A 414 -12.68 -1.42 -3.38
CA TYR A 414 -13.84 -1.80 -4.17
C TYR A 414 -13.57 -3.05 -5.01
N ASN A 415 -14.59 -3.87 -5.20
CA ASN A 415 -14.47 -5.08 -6.00
C ASN A 415 -14.23 -4.78 -7.48
N PRO A 416 -13.45 -5.59 -8.21
CA PRO A 416 -13.21 -5.44 -9.64
C PRO A 416 -14.48 -5.70 -10.47
N GLY A 417 -14.55 -5.08 -11.65
CA GLY A 417 -15.70 -5.14 -12.55
C GLY A 417 -15.78 -6.40 -13.40
N TYR A 418 -14.87 -7.35 -13.25
CA TYR A 418 -14.87 -8.64 -13.95
C TYR A 418 -14.82 -9.81 -12.99
N MET A 419 -15.50 -10.89 -13.39
CA MET A 419 -15.32 -12.23 -12.84
C MET A 419 -14.04 -12.85 -13.43
N GLY A 420 -13.50 -13.85 -12.77
CA GLY A 420 -12.28 -14.52 -13.23
C GLY A 420 -12.33 -15.11 -14.64
N ASP A 421 -13.53 -15.50 -15.10
CA ASP A 421 -13.75 -16.00 -16.47
C ASP A 421 -13.83 -14.86 -17.53
N GLY A 422 -13.71 -13.60 -17.10
CA GLY A 422 -13.79 -12.43 -17.98
C GLY A 422 -15.22 -11.94 -18.27
N THR A 423 -16.23 -12.49 -17.61
CA THR A 423 -17.59 -11.94 -17.67
C THR A 423 -17.71 -10.74 -16.74
N PRO A 424 -18.56 -9.73 -17.06
CA PRO A 424 -18.76 -8.59 -16.19
C PRO A 424 -19.31 -9.00 -14.82
N ALA A 425 -18.75 -8.45 -13.76
CA ALA A 425 -19.27 -8.61 -12.41
C ALA A 425 -20.55 -7.80 -12.21
N PRO A 426 -21.46 -8.22 -11.30
CA PRO A 426 -22.67 -7.47 -10.99
C PRO A 426 -22.35 -6.07 -10.48
N LEU A 427 -22.98 -5.04 -11.04
CA LEU A 427 -22.90 -3.66 -10.60
C LEU A 427 -24.13 -3.30 -9.77
N GLY A 428 -23.95 -2.49 -8.74
CA GLY A 428 -25.04 -1.99 -7.92
C GLY A 428 -24.58 -1.38 -6.61
N SER A 429 -25.51 -0.72 -5.92
CA SER A 429 -25.20 -0.02 -4.66
C SER A 429 -24.82 -0.95 -3.50
N THR A 430 -25.10 -2.23 -3.63
CA THR A 430 -24.84 -3.25 -2.59
C THR A 430 -23.64 -4.14 -2.89
N GLN A 431 -23.18 -4.22 -4.13
CA GLN A 431 -22.04 -5.03 -4.53
C GLN A 431 -20.72 -4.31 -4.38
N PHE A 432 -20.72 -3.00 -4.25
CA PHE A 432 -19.50 -2.20 -4.15
C PHE A 432 -18.47 -2.56 -5.23
N THR A 433 -18.92 -2.63 -6.48
CA THR A 433 -18.12 -3.04 -7.63
C THR A 433 -17.83 -1.84 -8.51
N ILE A 434 -16.56 -1.62 -8.85
CA ILE A 434 -16.20 -0.61 -9.83
C ILE A 434 -16.45 -1.15 -11.25
N PRO A 435 -17.06 -0.36 -12.15
CA PRO A 435 -17.16 -0.75 -13.54
C PRO A 435 -15.79 -1.00 -14.17
N PRO A 436 -15.71 -1.88 -15.17
CA PRO A 436 -14.45 -2.14 -15.89
C PRO A 436 -13.81 -0.88 -16.43
N THR A 437 -12.49 -0.74 -16.23
CA THR A 437 -11.74 0.40 -16.75
C THR A 437 -11.09 0.11 -18.11
N LYS A 438 -10.91 1.16 -18.92
CA LYS A 438 -10.14 1.14 -20.17
C LYS A 438 -8.82 1.92 -20.05
N GLN A 439 -8.45 2.33 -18.83
CA GLN A 439 -7.19 3.01 -18.59
C GLN A 439 -6.01 2.06 -18.85
N ASP A 440 -4.90 2.61 -19.33
CA ASP A 440 -3.67 1.86 -19.57
C ASP A 440 -3.03 1.46 -18.23
N ASN A 441 -2.32 0.32 -18.24
CA ASN A 441 -1.62 -0.24 -17.09
C ASN A 441 -0.29 -0.89 -17.49
N ILE A 442 0.55 -1.22 -16.51
CA ILE A 442 1.86 -1.79 -16.76
C ILE A 442 1.82 -3.11 -17.54
N ALA A 443 0.82 -3.97 -17.31
CA ALA A 443 0.67 -5.24 -18.00
C ALA A 443 0.40 -5.06 -19.51
N LEU A 444 -0.40 -4.04 -19.86
CA LEU A 444 -0.63 -3.68 -21.26
C LEU A 444 0.62 -3.08 -21.90
N LEU A 445 1.38 -2.24 -21.17
CA LEU A 445 2.65 -1.69 -21.63
C LEU A 445 3.65 -2.82 -21.90
N LEU A 446 3.81 -3.76 -20.98
CA LEU A 446 4.68 -4.93 -21.14
C LEU A 446 4.27 -5.78 -22.35
N SER A 447 2.98 -6.08 -22.48
CA SER A 447 2.44 -6.86 -23.59
C SER A 447 2.71 -6.19 -24.94
N LYS A 448 2.54 -4.87 -25.04
CA LYS A 448 2.84 -4.06 -26.23
C LYS A 448 4.32 -4.15 -26.62
N HIS A 449 5.20 -4.28 -25.65
CA HIS A 449 6.65 -4.39 -25.85
C HIS A 449 7.16 -5.83 -25.91
N ASN A 450 6.28 -6.84 -25.91
CA ASN A 450 6.61 -8.27 -25.90
C ASN A 450 7.50 -8.67 -24.70
N VAL A 451 7.24 -8.11 -23.53
CA VAL A 451 7.84 -8.48 -22.26
C VAL A 451 6.81 -9.31 -21.50
N SER A 452 7.18 -10.52 -21.12
CA SER A 452 6.26 -11.43 -20.43
C SER A 452 5.97 -10.98 -19.00
N TRP A 453 4.73 -11.18 -18.57
CA TRP A 453 4.30 -10.85 -17.22
C TRP A 453 3.24 -11.83 -16.72
N LYS A 454 3.13 -11.98 -15.41
CA LYS A 454 2.05 -12.70 -14.73
C LYS A 454 1.70 -12.02 -13.38
N TYR A 455 0.44 -12.14 -13.01
CA TYR A 455 -0.02 -11.93 -11.65
C TYR A 455 -0.33 -13.29 -11.02
N TYR A 456 0.18 -13.55 -9.81
CA TYR A 456 -0.04 -14.78 -9.07
C TYR A 456 -0.76 -14.46 -7.77
N GLY A 457 -2.06 -14.72 -7.72
CA GLY A 457 -2.88 -14.53 -6.52
C GLY A 457 -3.19 -15.88 -5.90
N GLU A 458 -2.90 -16.04 -4.61
CA GLU A 458 -3.24 -17.28 -3.91
C GLU A 458 -4.75 -17.47 -3.86
N GLY A 459 -5.22 -18.66 -4.24
CA GLY A 459 -6.63 -18.98 -4.39
C GLY A 459 -7.26 -18.57 -5.73
N TRP A 460 -6.48 -18.06 -6.70
CA TRP A 460 -7.00 -17.75 -8.03
C TRP A 460 -7.47 -19.01 -8.76
N GLY A 461 -8.76 -19.11 -9.05
CA GLY A 461 -9.36 -20.22 -9.77
C GLY A 461 -9.83 -19.91 -11.19
N GLY A 462 -9.80 -18.65 -11.62
CA GLY A 462 -10.22 -18.20 -12.95
C GLY A 462 -11.70 -18.44 -13.27
N GLY A 463 -12.54 -18.65 -12.25
CA GLY A 463 -13.95 -19.02 -12.37
C GLY A 463 -14.93 -17.85 -12.39
N LYS A 464 -16.22 -18.17 -12.21
CA LYS A 464 -17.31 -17.16 -12.18
C LYS A 464 -17.43 -16.40 -10.86
N GLU A 465 -16.55 -16.61 -9.92
CA GLU A 465 -16.57 -16.04 -8.57
C GLU A 465 -15.39 -15.08 -8.33
N ASN A 466 -15.08 -14.22 -9.31
CA ASN A 466 -13.91 -13.32 -9.29
C ASN A 466 -12.56 -14.03 -9.10
N GLY A 467 -12.47 -15.28 -9.47
CA GLY A 467 -11.30 -16.11 -9.24
C GLY A 467 -11.24 -16.76 -7.87
N GLU A 468 -12.25 -16.57 -7.05
CA GLU A 468 -12.22 -16.89 -5.62
C GLU A 468 -12.22 -18.38 -5.31
N ALA A 469 -11.21 -18.82 -4.56
CA ALA A 469 -11.32 -19.89 -3.58
C ALA A 469 -11.34 -19.26 -2.17
N GLY A 470 -12.41 -18.52 -1.84
CA GLY A 470 -12.75 -18.08 -0.49
C GLY A 470 -11.81 -17.11 0.24
N THR A 471 -10.52 -17.07 -0.07
CA THR A 471 -9.50 -16.24 0.58
C THR A 471 -8.70 -15.39 -0.42
N PHE A 472 -8.92 -15.55 -1.71
CA PHE A 472 -8.29 -14.73 -2.75
C PHE A 472 -8.63 -13.24 -2.57
N CYS A 473 -7.60 -12.39 -2.55
CA CYS A 473 -7.78 -10.96 -2.48
C CYS A 473 -8.12 -10.38 -3.86
N ASN A 474 -9.39 -10.29 -4.20
CA ASN A 474 -9.82 -9.78 -5.51
C ASN A 474 -9.54 -8.29 -5.71
N ILE A 475 -9.55 -7.48 -4.65
CA ILE A 475 -9.22 -6.05 -4.70
C ILE A 475 -7.72 -5.80 -4.85
N CYS A 476 -6.89 -6.81 -4.59
CA CYS A 476 -5.44 -6.74 -4.70
C CYS A 476 -4.92 -6.99 -6.12
N ASP A 477 -5.74 -7.56 -7.01
CA ASP A 477 -5.34 -7.76 -8.41
C ASP A 477 -5.79 -6.59 -9.29
N PRO A 478 -4.85 -5.66 -9.63
CA PRO A 478 -5.20 -4.48 -10.41
C PRO A 478 -5.65 -4.81 -11.84
N PHE A 479 -5.35 -6.00 -12.35
CA PHE A 479 -5.65 -6.39 -13.73
C PHE A 479 -7.08 -6.90 -13.91
N LEU A 480 -7.75 -7.31 -12.83
CA LEU A 480 -9.18 -7.67 -12.84
C LEU A 480 -10.11 -6.48 -13.16
N TYR A 481 -9.59 -5.26 -13.06
CA TYR A 481 -10.35 -4.05 -13.42
C TYR A 481 -10.26 -3.73 -14.92
N SER A 482 -9.27 -4.28 -15.65
CA SER A 482 -8.94 -3.92 -17.03
C SER A 482 -9.82 -4.63 -18.06
N THR A 483 -10.55 -3.84 -18.87
CA THR A 483 -11.32 -4.37 -19.99
C THR A 483 -10.42 -5.10 -20.99
N GLN A 484 -9.28 -4.52 -21.35
CA GLN A 484 -8.38 -5.07 -22.37
C GLN A 484 -7.78 -6.41 -21.92
N ILE A 485 -7.53 -6.59 -20.64
CA ILE A 485 -6.98 -7.86 -20.10
C ILE A 485 -8.09 -8.88 -19.94
N MET A 486 -9.16 -8.55 -19.25
CA MET A 486 -10.17 -9.53 -18.84
C MET A 486 -11.01 -10.05 -19.99
N THR A 487 -11.26 -9.25 -21.02
CA THR A 487 -11.98 -9.71 -22.23
C THR A 487 -11.10 -10.40 -23.28
N ASN A 488 -9.77 -10.40 -23.10
CA ASN A 488 -8.84 -11.11 -23.95
C ASN A 488 -8.36 -12.40 -23.28
N PRO A 489 -8.74 -13.60 -23.76
CA PRO A 489 -8.38 -14.86 -23.12
C PRO A 489 -6.85 -15.07 -22.95
N THR A 490 -6.05 -14.58 -23.90
CA THR A 490 -4.59 -14.72 -23.87
C THR A 490 -3.98 -13.83 -22.77
N LEU A 491 -4.44 -12.58 -22.63
CA LEU A 491 -3.93 -11.69 -21.60
C LEU A 491 -4.47 -12.08 -20.21
N ARG A 492 -5.73 -12.48 -20.13
CA ARG A 492 -6.35 -12.97 -18.89
C ARG A 492 -5.67 -14.20 -18.32
N ALA A 493 -5.14 -15.08 -19.18
CA ALA A 493 -4.41 -16.28 -18.76
C ALA A 493 -3.09 -15.97 -18.01
N ASN A 494 -2.64 -14.70 -17.99
CA ASN A 494 -1.51 -14.28 -17.16
C ASN A 494 -1.87 -14.10 -15.68
N ASN A 495 -3.17 -14.05 -15.32
CA ASN A 495 -3.60 -14.17 -13.93
C ASN A 495 -3.63 -15.66 -13.56
N GLN A 496 -2.82 -16.05 -12.60
CA GLN A 496 -2.58 -17.44 -12.21
C GLN A 496 -2.62 -17.59 -10.68
N ASP A 497 -2.69 -18.83 -10.22
CA ASP A 497 -2.57 -19.17 -8.80
C ASP A 497 -1.12 -19.11 -8.33
N ILE A 498 -0.92 -18.91 -7.04
CA ILE A 498 0.43 -18.87 -6.44
C ILE A 498 1.20 -20.18 -6.64
N ASN A 499 0.54 -21.32 -6.76
CA ASN A 499 1.16 -22.61 -7.05
C ASN A 499 1.82 -22.64 -8.44
N ASP A 500 1.32 -21.84 -9.38
CA ASP A 500 1.97 -21.66 -10.68
C ASP A 500 3.29 -20.89 -10.55
N LEU A 501 3.39 -19.92 -9.63
CA LEU A 501 4.66 -19.25 -9.32
C LEU A 501 5.68 -20.26 -8.78
N TYR A 502 5.28 -21.13 -7.85
CA TYR A 502 6.18 -22.14 -7.31
C TYR A 502 6.66 -23.09 -8.42
N THR A 503 5.78 -23.47 -9.31
CA THR A 503 6.08 -24.31 -10.48
C THR A 503 7.05 -23.59 -11.44
N ASP A 504 6.81 -22.32 -11.73
CA ASP A 504 7.67 -21.51 -12.60
C ASP A 504 9.07 -21.32 -12.01
N ILE A 505 9.19 -21.10 -10.68
CA ILE A 505 10.48 -21.03 -9.99
C ILE A 505 11.22 -22.38 -10.08
N GLN A 506 10.54 -23.49 -9.81
CA GLN A 506 11.15 -24.83 -9.85
C GLN A 506 11.66 -25.19 -11.24
N ASN A 507 10.90 -24.89 -12.27
CA ASN A 507 11.21 -25.22 -13.65
C ASN A 507 12.16 -24.18 -14.31
N GLY A 508 12.32 -22.98 -13.73
CA GLY A 508 13.06 -21.86 -14.35
C GLY A 508 12.32 -21.30 -15.56
N THR A 509 10.99 -21.17 -15.45
CA THR A 509 10.08 -20.66 -16.49
C THR A 509 9.39 -19.36 -16.06
N LEU A 510 9.98 -18.62 -15.12
CA LEU A 510 9.47 -17.33 -14.69
C LEU A 510 9.27 -16.36 -15.86
N PRO A 511 8.18 -15.58 -15.90
CA PRO A 511 8.08 -14.46 -16.81
C PRO A 511 9.10 -13.37 -16.43
N ALA A 512 9.23 -12.36 -17.26
CA ALA A 512 10.08 -11.21 -16.98
C ALA A 512 9.59 -10.43 -15.73
N VAL A 513 8.30 -10.22 -15.59
CA VAL A 513 7.70 -9.49 -14.47
C VAL A 513 6.62 -10.35 -13.81
N SER A 514 6.74 -10.53 -12.51
CA SER A 514 5.79 -11.25 -11.66
C SER A 514 5.34 -10.35 -10.52
N ILE A 515 4.04 -10.27 -10.28
CA ILE A 515 3.46 -9.71 -9.07
C ILE A 515 2.79 -10.86 -8.34
N ALA A 516 3.06 -11.02 -7.06
CA ALA A 516 2.53 -12.15 -6.29
C ALA A 516 1.95 -11.67 -4.96
N LYS A 517 0.73 -12.10 -4.68
CA LYS A 517 -0.04 -11.75 -3.49
C LYS A 517 -0.51 -13.03 -2.81
N PRO A 518 -0.12 -13.29 -1.56
CA PRO A 518 -0.71 -14.37 -0.79
C PRO A 518 -2.16 -14.06 -0.45
N ASP A 519 -2.88 -15.06 0.02
CA ASP A 519 -4.25 -14.88 0.50
C ASP A 519 -4.31 -14.10 1.84
N GLY A 520 -5.51 -13.73 2.27
CA GLY A 520 -5.74 -12.94 3.47
C GLY A 520 -5.37 -13.63 4.79
N ILE A 521 -4.95 -14.90 4.76
CA ILE A 521 -4.46 -15.62 5.95
C ILE A 521 -2.95 -15.43 6.10
N LEU A 522 -2.22 -15.31 4.98
CA LEU A 522 -0.75 -15.28 4.93
C LEU A 522 -0.17 -13.90 4.62
N ASP A 523 -1.00 -12.90 4.31
CA ASP A 523 -0.54 -11.60 3.77
C ASP A 523 -0.01 -10.62 4.82
N GLY A 524 -0.10 -10.94 6.11
CA GLY A 524 0.38 -10.08 7.20
C GLY A 524 -0.61 -9.01 7.67
N HIS A 525 -1.83 -8.95 7.11
CA HIS A 525 -2.85 -7.98 7.50
C HIS A 525 -3.18 -8.09 9.00
N PRO A 526 -3.12 -7.01 9.79
CA PRO A 526 -3.22 -7.08 11.26
C PRO A 526 -4.48 -7.77 11.78
N ALA A 527 -5.61 -7.60 11.07
CA ALA A 527 -6.90 -8.10 11.52
C ALA A 527 -7.18 -9.55 11.12
N SER A 528 -6.51 -10.09 10.10
CA SER A 528 -6.81 -11.41 9.54
C SER A 528 -5.61 -12.33 9.45
N SER A 529 -4.39 -11.77 9.53
CA SER A 529 -3.12 -12.46 9.40
C SER A 529 -2.12 -11.95 10.46
N LYS A 530 -0.89 -12.43 10.39
CA LYS A 530 0.25 -12.04 11.22
C LYS A 530 1.45 -11.76 10.34
N LEU A 531 2.31 -10.82 10.75
CA LEU A 531 3.53 -10.54 9.96
C LEU A 531 4.43 -11.77 9.82
N GLU A 532 4.50 -12.61 10.84
CA GLU A 532 5.28 -13.85 10.83
C GLU A 532 4.83 -14.83 9.72
N LEU A 533 3.51 -14.87 9.44
CA LEU A 533 2.99 -15.70 8.34
C LEU A 533 3.43 -15.16 6.98
N PHE A 534 3.45 -13.84 6.81
CA PHE A 534 3.98 -13.22 5.60
C PHE A 534 5.50 -13.42 5.48
N GLU A 535 6.26 -13.36 6.58
CA GLU A 535 7.68 -13.74 6.60
C GLU A 535 7.88 -15.19 6.12
N GLY A 536 7.04 -16.10 6.57
CA GLY A 536 7.05 -17.52 6.16
C GLY A 536 6.79 -17.69 4.66
N TYR A 537 5.82 -16.97 4.12
CA TYR A 537 5.52 -16.94 2.68
C TYR A 537 6.71 -16.38 1.88
N VAL A 538 7.27 -15.25 2.29
CA VAL A 538 8.46 -14.67 1.64
C VAL A 538 9.64 -15.62 1.69
N LYS A 539 9.88 -16.25 2.85
CA LYS A 539 10.98 -17.21 3.04
C LYS A 539 10.87 -18.37 2.09
N LYS A 540 9.69 -18.96 1.93
CA LYS A 540 9.45 -20.05 0.97
C LYS A 540 9.88 -19.67 -0.44
N ILE A 541 9.46 -18.52 -0.94
CA ILE A 541 9.78 -18.06 -2.31
C ILE A 541 11.28 -17.77 -2.46
N VAL A 542 11.89 -17.10 -1.49
CA VAL A 542 13.33 -16.79 -1.50
C VAL A 542 14.16 -18.06 -1.48
N ASP A 543 13.81 -19.03 -0.65
CA ASP A 543 14.53 -20.31 -0.55
C ASP A 543 14.39 -21.14 -1.83
N MET A 544 13.19 -21.18 -2.42
CA MET A 544 12.96 -21.85 -3.71
C MET A 544 13.79 -21.21 -4.84
N ALA A 545 13.80 -19.87 -4.91
CA ALA A 545 14.60 -19.16 -5.91
C ALA A 545 16.10 -19.43 -5.74
N LYS A 546 16.61 -19.37 -4.50
CA LYS A 546 18.02 -19.68 -4.18
C LYS A 546 18.40 -21.11 -4.52
N ALA A 547 17.48 -22.07 -4.36
CA ALA A 547 17.71 -23.47 -4.69
C ALA A 547 17.82 -23.73 -6.20
N ASN A 548 17.32 -22.83 -7.05
CA ASN A 548 17.41 -22.92 -8.50
C ASN A 548 18.40 -21.88 -9.07
N PRO A 549 19.66 -22.27 -9.40
CA PRO A 549 20.64 -21.32 -9.93
C PRO A 549 20.24 -20.66 -11.26
N LYS A 550 19.36 -21.26 -12.06
CA LYS A 550 18.85 -20.66 -13.30
C LYS A 550 17.92 -19.47 -13.02
N VAL A 551 17.27 -19.49 -11.87
CA VAL A 551 16.41 -18.41 -11.38
C VAL A 551 17.22 -17.42 -10.57
N TRP A 552 17.99 -17.87 -9.57
CA TRP A 552 18.67 -16.98 -8.63
C TRP A 552 19.69 -16.04 -9.27
N ASN A 553 20.30 -16.44 -10.40
CA ASN A 553 21.40 -15.68 -11.00
C ASN A 553 20.97 -14.34 -11.61
N ASP A 554 19.74 -14.22 -12.06
CA ASP A 554 19.24 -13.05 -12.78
C ASP A 554 17.83 -12.63 -12.33
N THR A 555 17.45 -13.01 -11.12
CA THR A 555 16.19 -12.64 -10.49
C THR A 555 16.40 -11.63 -9.35
N VAL A 556 15.47 -10.70 -9.22
CA VAL A 556 15.26 -9.91 -8.02
C VAL A 556 13.90 -10.24 -7.42
N ILE A 557 13.87 -10.40 -6.11
CA ILE A 557 12.65 -10.49 -5.31
C ILE A 557 12.54 -9.19 -4.53
N MET A 558 11.46 -8.45 -4.74
CA MET A 558 11.13 -7.22 -4.02
C MET A 558 9.98 -7.54 -3.07
N VAL A 559 10.11 -7.18 -1.81
CA VAL A 559 9.10 -7.43 -0.78
C VAL A 559 8.64 -6.08 -0.24
N ALA A 560 7.37 -5.77 -0.43
CA ALA A 560 6.76 -4.54 0.03
C ALA A 560 5.41 -4.80 0.71
N MET A 561 4.87 -3.76 1.36
CA MET A 561 3.47 -3.72 1.79
C MET A 561 2.66 -2.90 0.79
N ASP A 562 1.36 -3.11 0.77
CA ASP A 562 0.43 -2.33 -0.06
C ASP A 562 0.21 -0.91 0.51
N GLU A 563 0.08 -0.80 1.84
CA GLU A 563 -0.09 0.46 2.56
C GLU A 563 0.39 0.38 4.01
N GLY A 564 0.38 1.52 4.70
CA GLY A 564 0.75 1.62 6.11
C GLY A 564 -0.34 1.18 7.10
N GLY A 565 -1.57 0.91 6.63
CA GLY A 565 -2.66 0.42 7.45
C GLY A 565 -3.06 1.34 8.61
N GLY A 566 -2.84 2.65 8.50
CA GLY A 566 -3.16 3.60 9.57
C GLY A 566 -2.18 3.62 10.74
N TYR A 567 -1.11 2.83 10.71
CA TYR A 567 -0.06 2.87 11.73
C TYR A 567 0.79 4.14 11.62
N TYR A 568 1.27 4.60 12.77
CA TYR A 568 2.19 5.74 12.88
C TYR A 568 3.52 5.47 12.17
N ASP A 569 4.05 6.51 11.55
CA ASP A 569 5.38 6.54 10.96
C ASP A 569 6.01 7.92 11.13
N SER A 570 7.30 7.97 11.47
CA SER A 570 8.03 9.21 11.75
C SER A 570 8.62 9.87 10.50
N GLY A 571 8.59 9.19 9.33
CA GLY A 571 9.24 9.64 8.11
C GLY A 571 8.63 10.88 7.47
N TYR A 572 9.44 11.56 6.64
CA TYR A 572 8.96 12.64 5.80
C TYR A 572 7.99 12.11 4.74
N VAL A 573 6.85 12.77 4.56
CA VAL A 573 5.89 12.47 3.50
C VAL A 573 5.91 13.56 2.45
N GLN A 574 6.06 13.21 1.18
CA GLN A 574 5.96 14.10 0.03
C GLN A 574 4.55 13.99 -0.59
N PRO A 575 3.64 14.97 -0.38
CA PRO A 575 2.41 15.00 -1.16
C PRO A 575 2.71 15.20 -2.65
N ILE A 576 2.51 14.17 -3.44
CA ILE A 576 2.79 14.18 -4.89
C ILE A 576 1.63 14.82 -5.64
N ASP A 577 0.41 14.47 -5.27
CA ASP A 577 -0.84 14.93 -5.89
C ASP A 577 -1.98 14.89 -4.87
N PHE A 578 -3.23 14.98 -5.33
CA PHE A 578 -4.41 14.91 -4.46
C PHE A 578 -4.50 13.58 -3.68
N PHE A 579 -3.95 12.50 -4.21
CA PHE A 579 -4.10 11.15 -3.65
C PHE A 579 -3.04 10.77 -2.61
N GLY A 580 -1.93 11.44 -2.58
CA GLY A 580 -0.83 11.17 -1.62
C GLY A 580 0.51 11.65 -2.17
N ASP A 581 1.65 11.11 -1.71
CA ASP A 581 1.88 9.86 -0.96
C ASP A 581 1.43 9.89 0.51
N GLY A 582 1.43 8.68 1.11
CA GLY A 582 1.23 8.48 2.54
C GLY A 582 2.50 8.10 3.30
N THR A 583 2.30 7.42 4.44
CA THR A 583 3.38 6.96 5.32
C THR A 583 4.36 6.03 4.61
N ARG A 584 5.57 5.92 5.14
CA ARG A 584 6.53 4.92 4.68
C ARG A 584 6.02 3.51 4.96
N ILE A 585 6.35 2.61 4.04
CA ILE A 585 6.12 1.17 4.14
C ILE A 585 7.44 0.43 3.89
N PRO A 586 7.63 -0.80 4.39
CA PRO A 586 8.83 -1.59 4.12
C PRO A 586 9.04 -1.86 2.62
N LEU A 587 10.31 -1.80 2.18
CA LEU A 587 10.76 -2.36 0.92
C LEU A 587 12.11 -3.06 1.10
N LEU A 588 12.13 -4.38 0.90
CA LEU A 588 13.33 -5.21 0.85
C LEU A 588 13.60 -5.64 -0.60
N VAL A 589 14.85 -5.51 -1.05
CA VAL A 589 15.27 -5.91 -2.39
C VAL A 589 16.31 -7.02 -2.29
N ILE A 590 15.95 -8.21 -2.73
CA ILE A 590 16.66 -9.47 -2.51
C ILE A 590 17.17 -9.99 -3.85
N SER A 591 18.48 -9.95 -4.05
CA SER A 591 19.13 -10.39 -5.29
C SER A 591 20.62 -10.63 -5.03
N LYS A 592 21.30 -11.28 -5.96
CA LYS A 592 22.77 -11.31 -5.99
C LYS A 592 23.41 -9.93 -6.07
N TYR A 593 22.68 -8.94 -6.60
CA TYR A 593 23.16 -7.59 -6.88
C TYR A 593 22.73 -6.58 -5.80
N SER A 594 22.05 -7.02 -4.73
CA SER A 594 21.60 -6.16 -3.64
C SER A 594 22.16 -6.57 -2.27
N GLN A 595 23.26 -7.31 -2.24
CA GLN A 595 23.87 -7.82 -1.00
C GLN A 595 24.63 -6.74 -0.22
N GLY A 596 24.80 -6.96 1.10
CA GLY A 596 25.67 -6.20 1.96
C GLY A 596 24.96 -5.38 3.03
N GLY A 597 23.66 -5.58 3.22
CA GLY A 597 22.89 -4.91 4.28
C GLY A 597 22.82 -3.39 4.09
N ARG A 598 22.73 -2.94 2.84
CA ARG A 598 22.66 -1.51 2.51
C ARG A 598 21.31 -0.94 2.91
N VAL A 599 21.31 0.32 3.34
CA VAL A 599 20.07 1.10 3.51
C VAL A 599 20.07 2.24 2.49
N VAL A 600 19.00 2.37 1.71
CA VAL A 600 18.84 3.39 0.67
C VAL A 600 17.77 4.37 1.10
N HIS A 601 18.09 5.67 1.01
CA HIS A 601 17.27 6.77 1.51
C HIS A 601 16.53 7.53 0.40
N THR A 602 16.66 7.10 -0.86
CA THR A 602 15.97 7.70 -1.99
C THR A 602 14.46 7.59 -1.82
N TYR A 603 13.76 8.66 -2.15
CA TYR A 603 12.29 8.68 -2.03
C TYR A 603 11.66 7.84 -3.14
N TYR A 604 10.83 6.88 -2.76
CA TYR A 604 10.11 5.96 -3.63
C TYR A 604 8.65 5.85 -3.24
N ASP A 605 7.81 5.42 -4.17
CA ASP A 605 6.46 4.90 -3.93
C ASP A 605 6.22 3.62 -4.77
N HIS A 606 5.00 3.09 -4.77
CA HIS A 606 4.67 1.88 -5.54
C HIS A 606 5.00 2.00 -7.03
N VAL A 607 4.83 3.20 -7.62
CA VAL A 607 5.10 3.43 -9.04
C VAL A 607 6.61 3.42 -9.36
N SER A 608 7.45 3.47 -8.34
CA SER A 608 8.90 3.24 -8.50
C SER A 608 9.21 1.84 -9.02
N PHE A 609 8.34 0.85 -8.75
CA PHE A 609 8.42 -0.48 -9.35
C PHE A 609 8.21 -0.42 -10.87
N ASP A 610 7.21 0.29 -11.35
CA ASP A 610 6.95 0.47 -12.79
C ASP A 610 8.14 1.17 -13.47
N LYS A 611 8.68 2.23 -12.84
CA LYS A 611 9.89 2.92 -13.32
C LYS A 611 11.11 2.01 -13.38
N PHE A 612 11.26 1.06 -12.42
CA PHE A 612 12.32 0.07 -12.48
C PHE A 612 12.15 -0.86 -13.69
N VAL A 613 10.95 -1.37 -13.89
CA VAL A 613 10.62 -2.26 -15.01
C VAL A 613 10.89 -1.54 -16.35
N GLU A 614 10.41 -0.34 -16.52
CA GLU A 614 10.64 0.48 -17.71
C GLU A 614 12.14 0.71 -17.97
N ALA A 615 12.88 1.11 -16.94
CA ALA A 615 14.31 1.34 -17.05
C ALA A 615 15.08 0.05 -17.36
N ASN A 616 14.74 -1.07 -16.72
CA ASN A 616 15.43 -2.34 -16.87
C ASN A 616 15.23 -2.95 -18.26
N TRP A 617 14.03 -2.90 -18.82
CA TRP A 617 13.74 -3.39 -20.19
C TRP A 617 13.94 -2.32 -21.26
N GLY A 618 14.32 -1.11 -20.87
CA GLY A 618 14.53 0.00 -21.81
C GLY A 618 13.28 0.31 -22.61
N LEU A 619 12.14 0.40 -21.94
CA LEU A 619 10.88 0.78 -22.56
C LEU A 619 10.91 2.27 -22.86
N ASP A 620 10.64 2.65 -24.11
CA ASP A 620 10.67 4.06 -24.58
C ASP A 620 9.32 4.76 -24.36
N ALA A 621 8.52 4.25 -23.43
CA ALA A 621 7.20 4.75 -23.10
C ALA A 621 6.90 4.52 -21.63
N THR A 622 6.09 5.39 -21.07
CA THR A 622 5.46 5.25 -19.77
C THR A 622 4.08 4.60 -19.91
N ILE A 623 3.48 4.17 -18.79
CA ILE A 623 2.14 3.57 -18.77
C ILE A 623 1.14 4.50 -19.48
N SER A 624 1.12 5.77 -19.06
CA SER A 624 0.25 6.78 -19.65
C SER A 624 0.80 8.19 -19.37
N PRO A 625 0.34 9.25 -20.08
CA PRO A 625 0.70 10.62 -19.72
C PRO A 625 0.22 11.06 -18.32
N ARG A 626 -0.64 10.28 -17.69
CA ARG A 626 -1.22 10.57 -16.37
C ARG A 626 -0.54 9.85 -15.23
N SER A 627 0.24 8.81 -15.51
CA SER A 627 0.85 7.96 -14.49
C SER A 627 2.10 8.60 -13.89
N ARG A 628 2.36 8.32 -12.61
CA ARG A 628 3.49 8.86 -11.85
C ARG A 628 4.86 8.37 -12.30
N ASP A 629 4.94 7.34 -13.13
CA ASP A 629 6.19 6.90 -13.79
C ASP A 629 6.82 8.01 -14.67
N ASN A 630 6.03 9.06 -15.03
CA ASN A 630 6.54 10.28 -15.66
C ASN A 630 7.28 11.25 -14.70
N LEU A 631 7.25 11.00 -13.39
CA LEU A 631 7.96 11.84 -12.43
C LEU A 631 9.49 11.69 -12.56
N PRO A 632 10.25 12.77 -12.30
CA PRO A 632 11.72 12.68 -12.29
C PRO A 632 12.22 11.78 -11.15
N ASN A 633 13.44 11.28 -11.27
CA ASN A 633 14.14 10.69 -10.13
C ASN A 633 14.48 11.78 -9.11
N PRO A 634 14.45 11.45 -7.81
CA PRO A 634 14.77 12.39 -6.75
C PRO A 634 16.21 12.88 -6.82
N ILE A 635 16.39 14.17 -6.58
CA ILE A 635 17.69 14.78 -6.29
C ILE A 635 17.63 15.17 -4.81
N ALA A 636 18.48 14.56 -3.98
CA ALA A 636 18.50 14.82 -2.55
C ALA A 636 19.88 15.38 -2.13
N LEU A 637 19.87 16.23 -1.10
CA LEU A 637 21.11 16.74 -0.53
C LEU A 637 21.73 15.68 0.40
N ARG A 638 23.03 15.45 0.34
CA ARG A 638 23.73 14.49 1.22
C ARG A 638 23.43 14.67 2.72
N ARG A 639 23.19 15.91 3.14
CA ARG A 639 22.85 16.24 4.55
C ARG A 639 21.38 16.01 4.89
N ASN A 640 20.53 15.80 3.90
CA ASN A 640 19.10 15.50 4.03
C ASN A 640 18.69 14.58 2.87
N PRO A 641 19.03 13.28 2.93
CA PRO A 641 18.82 12.35 1.83
C PRO A 641 17.36 11.94 1.65
N TYR A 642 16.50 12.22 2.62
CA TYR A 642 15.10 11.81 2.64
C TYR A 642 14.17 12.74 1.86
N VAL A 643 14.60 13.96 1.59
CA VAL A 643 13.74 15.02 1.03
C VAL A 643 14.24 15.43 -0.35
N PRO A 644 13.50 15.12 -1.43
CA PRO A 644 13.84 15.59 -2.77
C PRO A 644 13.83 17.11 -2.87
N VAL A 645 14.88 17.70 -3.47
CA VAL A 645 14.92 19.15 -3.75
C VAL A 645 14.21 19.51 -5.05
N ASN A 646 13.91 18.50 -5.88
CA ASN A 646 13.16 18.61 -7.13
C ASN A 646 11.74 18.02 -7.01
N ALA A 647 11.14 18.05 -5.82
CA ALA A 647 9.79 17.55 -5.58
C ALA A 647 8.75 18.15 -6.57
N PRO A 648 7.75 17.38 -7.02
CA PRO A 648 7.55 15.96 -6.70
C PRO A 648 8.45 15.05 -7.55
N ALA A 649 9.02 14.04 -6.91
CA ALA A 649 9.95 13.11 -7.55
C ALA A 649 9.92 11.74 -6.87
N ILE A 650 9.97 10.65 -7.64
CA ILE A 650 10.08 9.27 -7.15
C ILE A 650 11.19 8.53 -7.90
N GLY A 651 11.94 7.72 -7.18
CA GLY A 651 13.07 6.96 -7.74
C GLY A 651 12.65 5.79 -8.62
N ASN A 652 13.60 5.22 -9.35
CA ASN A 652 13.41 4.06 -10.21
C ASN A 652 14.04 2.78 -9.65
N LEU A 653 14.34 2.74 -8.36
CA LEU A 653 14.94 1.61 -7.64
C LEU A 653 16.32 1.15 -8.13
N MET A 654 16.94 1.77 -9.15
CA MET A 654 18.22 1.31 -9.69
C MET A 654 19.37 1.42 -8.68
N ASP A 655 19.32 2.37 -7.75
CA ASP A 655 20.29 2.55 -6.68
C ASP A 655 20.12 1.55 -5.52
N MET A 656 19.07 0.71 -5.54
CA MET A 656 18.93 -0.43 -4.62
C MET A 656 19.94 -1.56 -4.95
N PHE A 657 20.65 -1.49 -6.09
CA PHE A 657 21.54 -2.52 -6.59
C PHE A 657 23.01 -2.06 -6.64
N ASP A 658 23.92 -3.02 -6.62
CA ASP A 658 25.35 -2.86 -6.95
C ASP A 658 25.71 -3.82 -8.07
N PHE A 659 25.60 -3.36 -9.30
CA PHE A 659 25.94 -4.14 -10.49
C PHE A 659 27.45 -4.20 -10.78
N SER A 660 28.31 -3.49 -10.02
CA SER A 660 29.78 -3.51 -10.19
C SER A 660 30.43 -4.83 -9.82
N ARG A 661 29.73 -5.68 -9.06
CA ARG A 661 30.21 -6.96 -8.56
C ARG A 661 30.08 -8.13 -9.56
N GLY A 662 29.65 -7.86 -10.79
CA GLY A 662 29.44 -8.86 -11.85
C GLY A 662 30.27 -8.57 -13.11
N PRO A 663 30.18 -9.40 -14.16
CA PRO A 663 30.86 -9.17 -15.45
C PRO A 663 30.38 -7.93 -16.21
N TRP A 664 29.47 -7.17 -15.64
CA TRP A 664 28.88 -5.95 -16.18
C TRP A 664 29.71 -4.75 -15.74
N SER A 665 30.43 -4.16 -16.67
CA SER A 665 31.30 -3.03 -16.42
C SER A 665 30.55 -1.75 -16.06
N ALA A 666 31.24 -0.85 -15.39
CA ALA A 666 30.92 0.45 -14.84
C ALA A 666 29.99 1.40 -15.63
N ALA A 667 29.56 1.09 -16.83
CA ALA A 667 28.71 1.95 -17.65
C ALA A 667 27.24 2.05 -17.16
N ALA A 668 26.73 1.00 -16.50
CA ALA A 668 25.36 1.01 -15.97
C ALA A 668 25.24 1.64 -14.56
N VAL A 669 26.37 1.78 -13.86
CA VAL A 669 26.42 2.30 -12.48
C VAL A 669 26.47 3.83 -12.44
N GLN A 670 26.87 4.50 -13.54
CA GLN A 670 27.12 5.94 -13.51
C GLN A 670 25.87 6.83 -13.46
N ASP A 671 24.71 6.34 -13.82
CA ASP A 671 23.48 7.17 -13.79
C ASP A 671 22.76 7.19 -12.43
N GLY A 672 23.02 6.24 -11.55
CA GLY A 672 22.44 6.22 -10.19
C GLY A 672 23.31 6.87 -9.11
N GLN A 673 24.59 7.13 -9.39
CA GLN A 673 25.53 7.65 -8.39
C GLN A 673 26.10 9.06 -8.68
N GLN A 674 25.78 9.65 -9.82
CA GLN A 674 26.16 11.03 -10.12
C GLN A 674 24.91 11.93 -10.11
N ASN A 675 24.47 12.29 -8.89
CA ASN A 675 23.92 13.64 -8.65
C ASN A 675 23.72 13.87 -7.17
#